data_139f980de89ea44a4adec3e6e4f2ce16
#
_entry.id   139f980de89ea44a4adec3e6e4f2ce16
#
_cell.length_a   1.000
_cell.length_b   1.000
_cell.length_c   1.000
_cell.angle_alpha   90.00
_cell.angle_beta   90.00
_cell.angle_gamma   90.00
#
_symmetry.space_group_name_H-M   'P 1'
#
loop_
_entity.id
_entity.type
_entity.pdbx_description
1 polymer ?
#
loop_
_entity_poly.entity_id
_entity_poly.type
_entity_poly.pdbx_seq_one_letter_code
_entity_poly.pdbx_strand_id
1 'polypeptide(L)'
;VKKSKKMLAGATLAIGVIAPQVLPTIAHADEKAGESTVNLRILETSDIHVNLMNYDYYQTKTDNKVGLVQTATLVNKARDEAKNSVLFDDGDALQGTPLGDYVANKINDPKKPVDPSYTHPLYRLMNLMKYDVISLGNHEFNYGLDYLNKVISKTKFPVINSNVYKDDKDNNEENDQNYFKPYHVFEKEVEDESGQKQKVKIGVMGFVPPQVMNWDKANLEGKVKAKDIVETAKKMVPKMKAEGADVIVALAHSGVDKSGYNVGMENASYYLTEVPGVDAVLMGHSHTEVKDVFNGVPVVMPGVFGSNLGIIDMQLKKVNGKWEVQKEQSKPQLRPIADSKGNPLVQSDQNLVNEIKDDHQATIDYVNTAVGKTTAPINSYFSLVQDDPSVQLVTNAQKWYVEKLFAENGQYSKYKGIPVLSAGAPFKAGGRNGATYYTDIPAGTLAIKNVADLYVYPNTLYAVKVNGAQVKEWLEMSAGQFNQIDPKKTEEQPLVNIGYPTYNFDILDGLKYEIDVTQPAKYDKDGKVVNANTNRIINMTYEGKPVADNQEFIVATNNYRGSSQTFPGVSKGEVVYQSQDETRQIIVKYMQETPVIDPAADKNWTFKPIVADKLNTTFDSSPNAQKYIKKDGKISYVGPSENEFAKYAIDITKKNDDDKETGGENPTTPPTGEGNNGGNPTTPPTGEGNNGGNPTTPPTGEGNNGGNPTTPPTGEGNNGGNPTTPPTDEGNNAGSGQTATDNQNSKETTTVSENKEERDLPKTGTSVASTIGAGLAFVGAGLLLLFRRKKANR
;
A
#
# COMPACT_ATOMS: atom_id res chain seq x y z
N VAL A 1 51.08 48.88 20.04
CA VAL A 1 51.95 50.08 20.09
C VAL A 1 52.51 50.37 18.71
N LYS A 2 52.10 51.54 18.18
CA LYS A 2 52.78 52.48 17.29
C LYS A 2 53.32 51.99 15.95
N LYS A 3 52.90 52.64 14.89
CA LYS A 3 52.97 53.90 14.17
C LYS A 3 53.69 53.71 12.80
N SER A 4 52.99 53.97 11.72
CA SER A 4 52.92 55.12 10.80
C SER A 4 54.24 55.64 10.26
N LYS A 5 54.28 55.88 8.91
CA LYS A 5 54.56 57.15 8.17
C LYS A 5 54.73 56.85 6.66
N LYS A 6 53.98 57.41 5.92
CA LYS A 6 53.97 58.46 4.82
C LYS A 6 55.33 58.90 4.34
N MET A 7 55.50 59.08 2.98
CA MET A 7 55.88 60.26 2.20
C MET A 7 56.16 59.81 0.75
N LEU A 8 55.55 60.35 -0.29
CA LEU A 8 55.42 61.61 -0.98
C LEU A 8 56.56 61.91 -1.97
N ALA A 9 56.12 62.05 -3.25
CA ALA A 9 56.47 62.99 -4.33
C ALA A 9 57.79 62.81 -5.04
N GLY A 10 57.69 62.98 -6.39
CA GLY A 10 58.73 63.41 -7.31
C GLY A 10 58.35 63.24 -8.77
N ALA A 11 57.77 64.34 -9.32
CA ALA A 11 57.53 64.46 -10.76
C ALA A 11 58.83 64.90 -11.44
N THR A 12 59.15 64.27 -12.58
CA THR A 12 60.07 64.88 -13.55
C THR A 12 59.60 64.64 -14.97
N LEU A 13 59.33 65.70 -15.66
CA LEU A 13 58.98 65.83 -17.07
C LEU A 13 60.22 65.68 -17.95
N ALA A 14 60.23 64.85 -18.99
CA ALA A 14 61.24 64.91 -20.04
C ALA A 14 60.53 64.62 -21.39
N ILE A 15 60.56 65.58 -22.24
CA ILE A 15 60.20 65.62 -23.68
C ILE A 15 61.22 64.81 -24.46
N GLY A 16 60.84 63.97 -25.41
CA GLY A 16 61.78 63.30 -26.30
C GLY A 16 61.19 62.49 -27.38
N VAL A 17 61.05 63.01 -28.55
CA VAL A 17 61.25 62.50 -29.95
C VAL A 17 60.35 61.36 -30.41
N ILE A 18 59.51 61.64 -31.40
CA ILE A 18 58.71 60.77 -32.20
C ILE A 18 59.57 60.03 -33.23
N ALA A 19 59.55 58.66 -33.18
CA ALA A 19 59.90 57.81 -34.27
C ALA A 19 58.75 56.82 -34.58
N PRO A 20 58.41 56.50 -35.83
CA PRO A 20 57.30 55.65 -36.13
C PRO A 20 57.68 54.19 -35.84
N GLN A 21 57.11 53.64 -34.78
CA GLN A 21 57.19 52.19 -34.59
C GLN A 21 56.01 51.49 -35.27
N VAL A 22 56.39 50.51 -36.06
CA VAL A 22 55.56 49.49 -36.66
C VAL A 22 54.88 48.79 -35.48
N LEU A 23 53.53 48.87 -35.40
CA LEU A 23 52.72 48.09 -34.47
C LEU A 23 52.90 46.60 -34.79
N PRO A 24 53.30 45.72 -33.85
CA PRO A 24 53.10 44.28 -34.04
C PRO A 24 51.61 44.03 -33.98
N THR A 25 51.08 43.36 -34.99
CA THR A 25 49.80 42.71 -34.98
C THR A 25 49.80 41.85 -33.71
N ILE A 26 48.95 42.21 -32.70
CA ILE A 26 48.62 41.34 -31.61
C ILE A 26 47.87 40.18 -32.27
N ALA A 27 48.54 39.07 -32.38
CA ALA A 27 47.88 37.79 -32.58
C ALA A 27 46.89 37.69 -31.39
N HIS A 28 45.61 37.68 -31.66
CA HIS A 28 44.65 37.21 -30.70
C HIS A 28 45.12 35.81 -30.32
N ALA A 29 45.65 35.66 -29.12
CA ALA A 29 45.68 34.36 -28.50
C ALA A 29 44.25 33.82 -28.58
N ASP A 30 44.06 32.71 -29.25
CA ASP A 30 42.86 31.94 -29.12
C ASP A 30 42.58 31.85 -27.59
N GLU A 31 41.54 32.54 -27.14
CA GLU A 31 40.93 32.23 -25.87
C GLU A 31 40.65 30.72 -25.93
N LYS A 32 41.39 29.94 -25.14
CA LYS A 32 40.95 28.56 -24.85
C LYS A 32 39.49 28.69 -24.52
N ALA A 33 38.63 28.19 -25.40
CA ALA A 33 37.21 28.09 -25.16
C ALA A 33 37.06 27.50 -23.76
N GLY A 34 36.64 28.31 -22.82
CA GLY A 34 36.48 27.90 -21.42
C GLY A 34 35.62 26.66 -21.42
N GLU A 35 36.07 25.65 -20.72
CA GLU A 35 35.30 24.39 -20.59
C GLU A 35 33.92 24.75 -20.04
N SER A 36 32.87 24.65 -20.91
CA SER A 36 31.49 24.96 -20.53
C SER A 36 30.95 23.88 -19.60
N THR A 37 30.39 24.31 -18.47
CA THR A 37 29.81 23.43 -17.47
C THR A 37 28.32 23.75 -17.32
N VAL A 38 27.49 22.73 -17.28
CA VAL A 38 26.03 22.81 -17.09
C VAL A 38 25.64 21.99 -15.89
N ASN A 39 24.87 22.60 -14.98
CA ASN A 39 24.18 21.87 -13.91
C ASN A 39 22.75 21.58 -14.39
N LEU A 40 22.40 20.30 -14.50
CA LEU A 40 21.09 19.80 -14.90
C LEU A 40 20.41 19.14 -13.71
N ARG A 41 19.21 19.58 -13.34
CA ARG A 41 18.37 18.95 -12.31
C ARG A 41 17.36 18.03 -12.97
N ILE A 42 17.41 16.76 -12.64
CA ILE A 42 16.42 15.75 -13.03
C ILE A 42 15.45 15.60 -11.88
N LEU A 43 14.15 15.75 -12.16
CA LEU A 43 13.04 15.61 -11.22
C LEU A 43 12.25 14.35 -11.55
N GLU A 44 11.81 13.62 -10.53
CA GLU A 44 11.07 12.39 -10.67
C GLU A 44 9.83 12.35 -9.77
N THR A 45 8.73 11.89 -10.37
CA THR A 45 7.59 11.27 -9.67
C THR A 45 7.47 9.82 -10.13
N SER A 46 6.94 8.97 -9.27
CA SER A 46 6.67 7.56 -9.54
C SER A 46 5.52 7.08 -8.66
N ASP A 47 4.85 6.01 -9.07
CA ASP A 47 3.86 5.30 -8.24
C ASP A 47 2.78 6.26 -7.67
N ILE A 48 2.28 7.19 -8.50
CA ILE A 48 1.26 8.17 -8.08
C ILE A 48 -0.07 7.48 -7.77
N HIS A 49 -0.39 6.37 -8.47
CA HIS A 49 -1.61 5.57 -8.24
C HIS A 49 -2.88 6.43 -8.13
N VAL A 50 -2.99 7.45 -8.97
CA VAL A 50 -4.11 8.42 -8.99
C VAL A 50 -4.35 9.13 -7.66
N ASN A 51 -3.34 9.21 -6.78
CA ASN A 51 -3.37 10.07 -5.60
C ASN A 51 -3.11 11.52 -6.02
N LEU A 52 -4.09 12.14 -6.65
CA LEU A 52 -3.97 13.48 -7.21
C LEU A 52 -4.16 14.55 -6.13
N MET A 53 -5.19 14.38 -5.27
CA MET A 53 -5.49 15.25 -4.13
C MET A 53 -4.80 14.71 -2.86
N ASN A 54 -4.57 15.59 -1.91
CA ASN A 54 -4.18 15.19 -0.55
C ASN A 54 -5.40 14.67 0.24
N TYR A 55 -5.96 13.54 -0.21
CA TYR A 55 -7.24 13.05 0.28
C TYR A 55 -7.33 11.52 0.22
N ASP A 56 -7.67 10.91 1.36
CA ASP A 56 -8.03 9.49 1.42
C ASP A 56 -9.52 9.34 1.14
N TYR A 57 -9.88 8.84 -0.05
CA TYR A 57 -11.27 8.64 -0.47
C TYR A 57 -11.98 7.52 0.29
N TYR A 58 -11.26 6.55 0.83
CA TYR A 58 -11.87 5.51 1.65
C TYR A 58 -12.27 6.05 3.02
N GLN A 59 -11.41 6.84 3.66
CA GLN A 59 -11.70 7.46 4.95
C GLN A 59 -12.46 8.78 4.82
N THR A 60 -12.68 9.26 3.58
CA THR A 60 -13.34 10.53 3.26
C THR A 60 -12.80 11.72 4.06
N LYS A 61 -11.46 11.80 4.15
CA LYS A 61 -10.76 12.87 4.89
C LYS A 61 -9.46 13.27 4.20
N THR A 62 -8.97 14.47 4.56
CA THR A 62 -7.65 14.94 4.14
C THR A 62 -6.55 14.02 4.66
N ASP A 63 -5.60 13.68 3.78
CA ASP A 63 -4.34 13.02 4.10
C ASP A 63 -3.19 13.78 3.45
N ASN A 64 -2.38 14.45 4.27
CA ASN A 64 -1.26 15.26 3.79
C ASN A 64 -0.01 14.44 3.43
N LYS A 65 -0.04 13.13 3.60
CA LYS A 65 1.07 12.24 3.21
C LYS A 65 1.01 11.81 1.76
N VAL A 66 -0.06 12.15 1.05
CA VAL A 66 -0.30 11.80 -0.35
C VAL A 66 -0.75 13.02 -1.14
N GLY A 67 -0.53 13.01 -2.45
CA GLY A 67 -1.15 13.96 -3.35
C GLY A 67 -0.20 14.68 -4.31
N LEU A 68 -0.38 14.41 -5.61
CA LEU A 68 0.38 15.06 -6.68
C LEU A 68 0.28 16.59 -6.64
N VAL A 69 -0.84 17.15 -6.15
CA VAL A 69 -1.02 18.60 -6.00
C VAL A 69 -0.04 19.24 -4.99
N GLN A 70 0.42 18.47 -3.98
CA GLN A 70 1.47 18.91 -3.06
C GLN A 70 2.87 18.70 -3.66
N THR A 71 3.08 17.56 -4.32
CA THR A 71 4.34 17.28 -5.03
C THR A 71 4.62 18.31 -6.12
N ALA A 72 3.58 18.81 -6.78
CA ALA A 72 3.68 19.89 -7.78
C ALA A 72 4.29 21.18 -7.20
N THR A 73 3.96 21.50 -5.95
CA THR A 73 4.58 22.64 -5.26
C THR A 73 6.09 22.43 -5.06
N LEU A 74 6.50 21.19 -4.75
CA LEU A 74 7.93 20.84 -4.67
C LEU A 74 8.61 20.90 -6.05
N VAL A 75 7.93 20.45 -7.12
CA VAL A 75 8.43 20.55 -8.50
C VAL A 75 8.66 22.01 -8.89
N ASN A 76 7.68 22.88 -8.63
CA ASN A 76 7.81 24.32 -8.94
C ASN A 76 8.99 24.92 -8.16
N LYS A 77 9.08 24.67 -6.87
CA LYS A 77 10.19 25.14 -6.02
C LYS A 77 11.54 24.60 -6.50
N ALA A 78 11.62 23.32 -6.88
CA ALA A 78 12.85 22.73 -7.38
C ALA A 78 13.27 23.32 -8.74
N ARG A 79 12.32 23.72 -9.57
CA ARG A 79 12.58 24.43 -10.84
C ARG A 79 13.09 25.84 -10.59
N ASP A 80 12.51 26.55 -9.64
CA ASP A 80 12.94 27.92 -9.27
C ASP A 80 14.37 27.95 -8.69
N GLU A 81 14.79 26.86 -8.06
CA GLU A 81 16.13 26.71 -7.47
C GLU A 81 17.22 26.34 -8.51
N ALA A 82 16.86 25.90 -9.72
CA ALA A 82 17.79 25.40 -10.72
C ALA A 82 17.56 26.07 -12.07
N LYS A 83 18.65 26.51 -12.73
CA LYS A 83 18.58 27.11 -14.07
C LYS A 83 18.05 26.13 -15.13
N ASN A 84 18.40 24.87 -14.99
CA ASN A 84 18.10 23.82 -15.96
C ASN A 84 17.46 22.63 -15.26
N SER A 85 16.25 22.25 -15.67
CA SER A 85 15.57 21.07 -15.11
C SER A 85 14.76 20.34 -16.16
N VAL A 86 14.59 19.03 -15.92
CA VAL A 86 13.67 18.12 -16.61
C VAL A 86 12.82 17.39 -15.57
N LEU A 87 11.60 17.03 -15.95
CA LEU A 87 10.66 16.32 -15.08
C LEU A 87 10.16 15.05 -15.77
N PHE A 88 10.33 13.93 -15.09
CA PHE A 88 9.93 12.62 -15.57
C PHE A 88 8.97 11.93 -14.58
N ASP A 89 8.23 10.95 -15.12
CA ASP A 89 7.44 10.01 -14.30
C ASP A 89 7.78 8.58 -14.71
N ASP A 90 7.94 7.70 -13.74
CA ASP A 90 8.39 6.34 -13.96
C ASP A 90 7.23 5.33 -14.10
N GLY A 91 5.98 5.78 -14.01
CA GLY A 91 4.80 4.94 -14.18
C GLY A 91 4.07 4.59 -12.88
N ASP A 92 3.15 3.61 -12.97
CA ASP A 92 2.17 3.28 -11.95
C ASP A 92 1.34 4.50 -11.52
N ALA A 93 0.84 5.21 -12.51
CA ALA A 93 0.13 6.45 -12.30
C ALA A 93 -1.39 6.32 -12.44
N LEU A 94 -1.92 5.32 -13.20
CA LEU A 94 -3.32 5.27 -13.66
C LEU A 94 -4.29 4.49 -12.75
N GLN A 95 -3.82 3.63 -11.87
CA GLN A 95 -4.67 2.78 -11.03
C GLN A 95 -4.18 2.82 -9.58
N GLY A 96 -5.09 2.73 -8.59
CA GLY A 96 -4.73 2.58 -7.18
C GLY A 96 -5.67 3.31 -6.21
N THR A 97 -6.52 4.21 -6.67
CA THR A 97 -7.50 4.89 -5.80
C THR A 97 -8.91 4.83 -6.36
N PRO A 98 -9.93 5.08 -5.54
CA PRO A 98 -11.31 5.23 -6.03
C PRO A 98 -11.47 6.27 -7.13
N LEU A 99 -10.59 7.28 -7.23
CA LEU A 99 -10.59 8.24 -8.32
C LEU A 99 -10.22 7.56 -9.64
N GLY A 100 -9.21 6.69 -9.63
CA GLY A 100 -8.82 5.90 -10.82
C GLY A 100 -9.98 5.01 -11.29
N ASP A 101 -10.58 4.25 -10.37
CA ASP A 101 -11.71 3.36 -10.68
C ASP A 101 -12.93 4.14 -11.20
N TYR A 102 -13.27 5.27 -10.57
CA TYR A 102 -14.35 6.14 -11.03
C TYR A 102 -14.12 6.63 -12.46
N VAL A 103 -12.90 7.10 -12.76
CA VAL A 103 -12.57 7.62 -14.08
C VAL A 103 -12.49 6.50 -15.13
N ALA A 104 -11.97 5.33 -14.78
CA ALA A 104 -11.93 4.17 -15.66
C ALA A 104 -13.36 3.72 -16.02
N ASN A 105 -14.23 3.61 -15.04
CA ASN A 105 -15.64 3.28 -15.23
C ASN A 105 -16.34 4.33 -16.12
N LYS A 106 -16.07 5.62 -15.89
CA LYS A 106 -16.64 6.73 -16.70
C LYS A 106 -16.18 6.68 -18.15
N ILE A 107 -14.87 6.42 -18.41
CA ILE A 107 -14.31 6.36 -19.76
C ILE A 107 -14.77 5.12 -20.52
N ASN A 108 -14.95 4.00 -19.82
CA ASN A 108 -15.32 2.71 -20.41
C ASN A 108 -16.83 2.47 -20.47
N ASP A 109 -17.68 3.38 -19.96
CA ASP A 109 -19.13 3.20 -20.01
C ASP A 109 -19.65 3.32 -21.46
N PRO A 110 -20.09 2.22 -22.11
CA PRO A 110 -20.56 2.26 -23.49
C PRO A 110 -21.91 2.96 -23.62
N LYS A 111 -22.65 3.13 -22.51
CA LYS A 111 -23.97 3.79 -22.49
C LYS A 111 -23.86 5.30 -22.34
N LYS A 112 -22.73 5.77 -21.80
CA LYS A 112 -22.46 7.20 -21.55
C LYS A 112 -21.02 7.53 -22.00
N PRO A 113 -20.74 7.49 -23.31
CA PRO A 113 -19.40 7.81 -23.80
C PRO A 113 -19.01 9.22 -23.36
N VAL A 114 -17.78 9.33 -22.85
CA VAL A 114 -17.21 10.64 -22.50
C VAL A 114 -17.03 11.51 -23.74
N ASP A 115 -17.06 12.83 -23.57
CA ASP A 115 -16.71 13.78 -24.63
C ASP A 115 -15.33 13.41 -25.20
N PRO A 116 -15.16 13.43 -26.55
CA PRO A 116 -13.86 13.13 -27.18
C PRO A 116 -12.70 14.00 -26.69
N SER A 117 -12.98 15.20 -26.17
CA SER A 117 -11.99 16.11 -25.59
C SER A 117 -11.62 15.76 -24.15
N TYR A 118 -12.38 14.87 -23.48
CA TYR A 118 -12.12 14.50 -22.09
C TYR A 118 -10.72 13.93 -21.95
N THR A 119 -9.97 14.52 -21.06
CA THR A 119 -8.62 14.07 -20.70
C THR A 119 -8.67 13.55 -19.26
N HIS A 120 -8.05 12.39 -19.02
CA HIS A 120 -7.91 11.82 -17.68
C HIS A 120 -7.35 12.86 -16.70
N PRO A 121 -7.93 13.04 -15.49
CA PRO A 121 -7.50 14.08 -14.54
C PRO A 121 -6.00 14.03 -14.21
N LEU A 122 -5.41 12.84 -14.09
CA LEU A 122 -3.97 12.68 -13.94
C LEU A 122 -3.20 13.39 -15.07
N TYR A 123 -3.53 13.08 -16.34
CA TYR A 123 -2.82 13.65 -17.48
C TYR A 123 -3.15 15.13 -17.72
N ARG A 124 -4.31 15.63 -17.21
CA ARG A 124 -4.55 17.08 -17.16
C ARG A 124 -3.53 17.76 -16.23
N LEU A 125 -3.32 17.21 -15.02
CA LEU A 125 -2.35 17.75 -14.08
C LEU A 125 -0.93 17.62 -14.63
N MET A 126 -0.52 16.46 -15.14
CA MET A 126 0.81 16.27 -15.72
C MET A 126 1.08 17.20 -16.91
N ASN A 127 0.07 17.46 -17.77
CA ASN A 127 0.15 18.42 -18.85
C ASN A 127 0.40 19.86 -18.34
N LEU A 128 -0.27 20.26 -17.24
CA LEU A 128 -0.08 21.57 -16.59
C LEU A 128 1.29 21.65 -15.90
N MET A 129 1.74 20.57 -15.27
CA MET A 129 3.06 20.47 -14.65
C MET A 129 4.20 20.41 -15.67
N LYS A 130 3.90 20.24 -16.96
CA LYS A 130 4.87 20.19 -18.08
C LYS A 130 5.92 19.10 -17.86
N TYR A 131 5.48 17.85 -17.76
CA TYR A 131 6.38 16.71 -17.82
C TYR A 131 7.10 16.68 -19.16
N ASP A 132 8.39 16.30 -19.16
CA ASP A 132 9.18 16.18 -20.38
C ASP A 132 8.98 14.80 -21.03
N VAL A 133 8.95 13.71 -20.25
CA VAL A 133 8.67 12.32 -20.69
C VAL A 133 8.09 11.53 -19.51
N ILE A 134 7.23 10.55 -19.81
CA ILE A 134 6.82 9.52 -18.81
C ILE A 134 7.04 8.11 -19.34
N SER A 135 7.30 7.17 -18.43
CA SER A 135 7.27 5.74 -18.67
C SER A 135 5.92 5.14 -18.30
N LEU A 136 5.76 3.83 -18.49
CA LEU A 136 4.63 3.04 -18.03
C LEU A 136 5.11 2.05 -16.99
N GLY A 137 4.38 1.92 -15.89
CA GLY A 137 4.51 0.84 -14.92
C GLY A 137 3.51 -0.29 -15.20
N ASN A 138 3.36 -1.22 -14.26
CA ASN A 138 2.44 -2.35 -14.43
C ASN A 138 0.98 -1.97 -14.24
N HIS A 139 0.67 -1.01 -13.39
CA HIS A 139 -0.70 -0.57 -13.14
C HIS A 139 -1.33 0.23 -14.28
N GLU A 140 -0.56 0.65 -15.26
CA GLU A 140 -1.11 1.20 -16.51
C GLU A 140 -1.93 0.19 -17.29
N PHE A 141 -1.66 -1.12 -17.14
CA PHE A 141 -2.31 -2.19 -17.90
C PHE A 141 -3.59 -2.73 -17.26
N ASN A 142 -3.89 -2.40 -16.01
CA ASN A 142 -5.01 -2.99 -15.26
C ASN A 142 -6.39 -2.77 -15.90
N TYR A 143 -6.59 -1.63 -16.55
CA TYR A 143 -7.86 -1.35 -17.27
C TYR A 143 -7.81 -1.75 -18.76
N GLY A 144 -6.75 -2.44 -19.19
CA GLY A 144 -6.54 -2.95 -20.54
C GLY A 144 -5.94 -1.94 -21.52
N LEU A 145 -5.40 -2.49 -22.63
CA LEU A 145 -4.67 -1.72 -23.65
C LEU A 145 -5.51 -0.65 -24.34
N ASP A 146 -6.80 -0.91 -24.58
CA ASP A 146 -7.70 0.04 -25.26
C ASP A 146 -7.92 1.28 -24.39
N TYR A 147 -8.12 1.08 -23.08
CA TYR A 147 -8.18 2.19 -22.13
C TYR A 147 -6.87 2.96 -22.08
N LEU A 148 -5.75 2.26 -21.89
CA LEU A 148 -4.42 2.87 -21.84
C LEU A 148 -4.15 3.71 -23.09
N ASN A 149 -4.32 3.16 -24.30
CA ASN A 149 -4.11 3.87 -25.56
C ASN A 149 -5.01 5.11 -25.66
N LYS A 150 -6.27 5.01 -25.22
CA LYS A 150 -7.22 6.13 -25.23
C LYS A 150 -6.75 7.28 -24.34
N VAL A 151 -6.31 6.98 -23.12
CA VAL A 151 -5.93 8.03 -22.14
C VAL A 151 -4.58 8.66 -22.47
N ILE A 152 -3.55 7.86 -22.85
CA ILE A 152 -2.24 8.40 -23.21
C ILE A 152 -2.27 9.22 -24.50
N SER A 153 -3.25 9.01 -25.41
CA SER A 153 -3.40 9.83 -26.62
C SER A 153 -3.68 11.31 -26.32
N LYS A 154 -3.99 11.66 -25.07
CA LYS A 154 -4.29 13.03 -24.61
C LYS A 154 -3.13 13.71 -23.89
N THR A 155 -1.99 13.03 -23.74
CA THR A 155 -0.78 13.64 -23.16
C THR A 155 -0.16 14.65 -24.14
N LYS A 156 0.45 15.69 -23.59
CA LYS A 156 1.21 16.70 -24.36
C LYS A 156 2.72 16.43 -24.33
N PHE A 157 3.10 15.30 -23.78
CA PHE A 157 4.47 14.82 -23.63
C PHE A 157 4.55 13.37 -24.14
N PRO A 158 5.74 12.90 -24.52
CA PRO A 158 5.96 11.52 -24.92
C PRO A 158 5.70 10.53 -23.77
N VAL A 159 4.97 9.45 -24.11
CA VAL A 159 4.84 8.25 -23.28
C VAL A 159 5.68 7.16 -23.93
N ILE A 160 6.57 6.53 -23.16
CA ILE A 160 7.54 5.54 -23.66
C ILE A 160 7.47 4.23 -22.89
N ASN A 161 7.83 3.14 -23.58
CA ASN A 161 8.21 1.88 -22.94
C ASN A 161 9.06 1.07 -23.89
N SER A 162 10.24 0.65 -23.44
CA SER A 162 11.26 0.00 -24.26
C SER A 162 11.08 -1.50 -24.39
N ASN A 163 10.48 -2.16 -23.39
CA ASN A 163 10.47 -3.62 -23.31
C ASN A 163 9.11 -4.28 -23.54
N VAL A 164 8.07 -3.52 -23.88
CA VAL A 164 6.78 -4.06 -24.31
C VAL A 164 6.70 -4.10 -25.83
N TYR A 165 6.53 -5.28 -26.40
CA TYR A 165 6.51 -5.56 -27.82
C TYR A 165 5.13 -6.09 -28.24
N LYS A 166 4.78 -5.94 -29.52
CA LYS A 166 3.61 -6.59 -30.10
C LYS A 166 3.84 -8.09 -30.14
N ASP A 167 2.83 -8.86 -29.79
CA ASP A 167 2.87 -10.32 -29.92
C ASP A 167 2.47 -10.71 -31.35
N ASP A 168 3.48 -10.89 -32.23
CA ASP A 168 3.31 -11.28 -33.63
C ASP A 168 3.23 -12.81 -33.84
N LYS A 169 3.43 -13.59 -32.77
CA LYS A 169 3.28 -15.06 -32.70
C LYS A 169 4.20 -15.85 -33.60
N ASP A 170 5.31 -15.26 -34.05
CA ASP A 170 6.23 -15.91 -35.00
C ASP A 170 7.49 -16.51 -34.32
N ASN A 171 7.70 -16.29 -33.02
CA ASN A 171 8.87 -16.70 -32.24
C ASN A 171 10.23 -16.19 -32.77
N ASN A 172 10.23 -15.15 -33.59
CA ASN A 172 11.44 -14.52 -34.10
C ASN A 172 11.66 -13.16 -33.41
N GLU A 173 12.52 -13.14 -32.40
CA GLU A 173 12.78 -11.92 -31.61
C GLU A 173 13.49 -10.79 -32.38
N GLU A 174 14.08 -11.08 -33.55
CA GLU A 174 14.83 -10.10 -34.35
C GLU A 174 13.91 -9.11 -35.07
N ASN A 175 12.67 -9.51 -35.40
CA ASN A 175 11.69 -8.68 -36.09
C ASN A 175 10.65 -8.06 -35.17
N ASP A 176 10.70 -8.35 -33.86
CA ASP A 176 9.74 -7.85 -32.87
C ASP A 176 9.66 -6.31 -32.89
N GLN A 177 8.43 -5.82 -32.94
CA GLN A 177 8.13 -4.38 -32.93
C GLN A 177 7.67 -3.93 -31.55
N ASN A 178 8.26 -2.84 -31.04
CA ASN A 178 7.77 -2.25 -29.81
C ASN A 178 6.29 -1.84 -29.94
N TYR A 179 5.52 -2.07 -28.90
CA TYR A 179 4.10 -1.66 -28.86
C TYR A 179 3.97 -0.16 -28.64
N PHE A 180 4.78 0.39 -27.75
CA PHE A 180 4.89 1.83 -27.48
C PHE A 180 6.15 2.40 -28.12
N LYS A 181 6.30 3.74 -28.07
CA LYS A 181 7.56 4.39 -28.45
C LYS A 181 8.66 3.88 -27.51
N PRO A 182 9.75 3.26 -28.00
CA PRO A 182 10.68 2.57 -27.10
C PRO A 182 11.57 3.54 -26.29
N TYR A 183 11.89 4.70 -26.81
CA TYR A 183 12.67 5.74 -26.15
C TYR A 183 12.40 7.11 -26.77
N HIS A 184 12.85 8.17 -26.11
CA HIS A 184 12.79 9.51 -26.67
C HIS A 184 14.12 10.23 -26.52
N VAL A 185 14.66 10.75 -27.64
CA VAL A 185 15.80 11.66 -27.64
C VAL A 185 15.29 13.06 -27.99
N PHE A 186 15.60 14.04 -27.15
CA PHE A 186 15.20 15.43 -27.36
C PHE A 186 16.30 16.39 -26.96
N GLU A 187 16.28 17.56 -27.58
CA GLU A 187 17.22 18.65 -27.32
C GLU A 187 16.62 19.58 -26.25
N LYS A 188 17.36 19.83 -25.19
CA LYS A 188 17.04 20.81 -24.16
C LYS A 188 17.94 22.00 -24.25
N GLU A 189 17.36 23.20 -24.36
CA GLU A 189 18.11 24.45 -24.19
C GLU A 189 18.43 24.59 -22.71
N VAL A 190 19.70 24.79 -22.39
CA VAL A 190 20.22 24.92 -21.01
C VAL A 190 21.11 26.13 -20.92
N GLU A 191 21.25 26.70 -19.75
CA GLU A 191 22.18 27.79 -19.44
C GLU A 191 23.39 27.23 -18.71
N ASP A 192 24.58 27.49 -19.20
CA ASP A 192 25.83 27.11 -18.57
C ASP A 192 26.19 28.01 -17.37
N GLU A 193 27.26 27.69 -16.66
CA GLU A 193 27.70 28.48 -15.50
C GLU A 193 28.11 29.92 -15.87
N SER A 194 28.50 30.16 -17.14
CA SER A 194 28.80 31.50 -17.63
C SER A 194 27.56 32.32 -18.06
N GLY A 195 26.36 31.69 -18.00
CA GLY A 195 25.11 32.30 -18.42
C GLY A 195 24.84 32.18 -19.94
N GLN A 196 25.65 31.39 -20.68
CA GLN A 196 25.44 31.18 -22.11
C GLN A 196 24.46 30.04 -22.35
N LYS A 197 23.60 30.23 -23.37
CA LYS A 197 22.69 29.18 -23.81
C LYS A 197 23.45 28.12 -24.58
N GLN A 198 23.22 26.89 -24.17
CA GLN A 198 23.78 25.68 -24.74
C GLN A 198 22.64 24.72 -25.10
N LYS A 199 22.97 23.64 -25.81
CA LYS A 199 22.04 22.56 -26.11
C LYS A 199 22.60 21.26 -25.56
N VAL A 200 21.76 20.49 -24.89
CA VAL A 200 22.06 19.14 -24.39
C VAL A 200 21.01 18.21 -24.97
N LYS A 201 21.42 17.10 -25.56
CA LYS A 201 20.51 16.03 -25.99
C LYS A 201 20.35 15.00 -24.91
N ILE A 202 19.10 14.81 -24.48
CA ILE A 202 18.75 13.85 -23.44
C ILE A 202 18.01 12.69 -24.08
N GLY A 203 18.53 11.48 -23.90
CA GLY A 203 17.87 10.22 -24.26
C GLY A 203 17.21 9.61 -23.04
N VAL A 204 15.96 9.22 -23.17
CA VAL A 204 15.16 8.61 -22.09
C VAL A 204 14.57 7.31 -22.60
N MET A 205 14.74 6.22 -21.83
CA MET A 205 14.16 4.90 -22.08
C MET A 205 13.34 4.48 -20.86
N GLY A 206 12.27 3.69 -21.07
CA GLY A 206 11.34 3.30 -20.03
C GLY A 206 11.14 1.80 -19.98
N PHE A 207 10.89 1.25 -18.79
CA PHE A 207 10.76 -0.19 -18.56
C PHE A 207 9.65 -0.53 -17.60
N VAL A 208 9.07 -1.73 -17.76
CA VAL A 208 8.12 -2.36 -16.87
C VAL A 208 8.59 -3.77 -16.53
N PRO A 209 8.30 -4.32 -15.34
CA PRO A 209 8.64 -5.71 -15.02
C PRO A 209 8.01 -6.68 -16.01
N PRO A 210 8.76 -7.67 -16.55
CA PRO A 210 8.19 -8.68 -17.43
C PRO A 210 7.02 -9.46 -16.81
N GLN A 211 6.91 -9.49 -15.49
CA GLN A 211 5.84 -10.10 -14.69
C GLN A 211 4.46 -9.50 -14.97
N VAL A 212 4.38 -8.30 -15.55
CA VAL A 212 3.11 -7.69 -15.99
C VAL A 212 2.31 -8.64 -16.89
N MET A 213 2.98 -9.50 -17.67
CA MET A 213 2.35 -10.54 -18.48
C MET A 213 1.59 -11.59 -17.68
N ASN A 214 1.95 -11.76 -16.41
CA ASN A 214 1.27 -12.66 -15.48
C ASN A 214 0.17 -11.93 -14.71
N TRP A 215 0.48 -10.73 -14.20
CA TRP A 215 -0.45 -9.95 -13.39
C TRP A 215 -1.66 -9.48 -14.18
N ASP A 216 -1.44 -9.05 -15.42
CA ASP A 216 -2.48 -8.56 -16.34
C ASP A 216 -2.75 -9.50 -17.51
N LYS A 217 -2.59 -10.81 -17.29
CA LYS A 217 -2.73 -11.83 -18.32
C LYS A 217 -4.01 -11.67 -19.14
N ALA A 218 -5.16 -11.46 -18.50
CA ALA A 218 -6.45 -11.29 -19.17
C ALA A 218 -6.47 -10.09 -20.14
N ASN A 219 -5.70 -9.06 -19.85
CA ASN A 219 -5.60 -7.85 -20.67
C ASN A 219 -4.56 -7.94 -21.78
N LEU A 220 -3.48 -8.73 -21.58
CA LEU A 220 -2.24 -8.67 -22.36
C LEU A 220 -1.94 -9.89 -23.21
N GLU A 221 -2.38 -11.10 -22.79
CA GLU A 221 -2.08 -12.35 -23.49
C GLU A 221 -2.51 -12.30 -24.97
N GLY A 222 -1.60 -12.68 -25.86
CA GLY A 222 -1.83 -12.71 -27.31
C GLY A 222 -1.89 -11.35 -28.00
N LYS A 223 -1.65 -10.24 -27.28
CA LYS A 223 -1.59 -8.88 -27.80
C LYS A 223 -0.19 -8.29 -27.73
N VAL A 224 0.48 -8.49 -26.60
CA VAL A 224 1.84 -7.99 -26.33
C VAL A 224 2.67 -9.06 -25.61
N LYS A 225 3.99 -8.82 -25.59
CA LYS A 225 4.97 -9.57 -24.81
C LYS A 225 5.94 -8.59 -24.14
N ALA A 226 6.33 -8.81 -22.89
CA ALA A 226 7.30 -8.00 -22.18
C ALA A 226 8.64 -8.75 -22.10
N LYS A 227 9.72 -8.08 -22.48
CA LYS A 227 11.08 -8.63 -22.49
C LYS A 227 11.89 -8.16 -21.29
N ASP A 228 13.03 -8.81 -21.09
CA ASP A 228 13.97 -8.45 -20.03
C ASP A 228 14.40 -6.98 -20.07
N ILE A 229 14.46 -6.36 -18.90
CA ILE A 229 14.75 -4.93 -18.71
C ILE A 229 16.20 -4.62 -19.14
N VAL A 230 17.17 -5.37 -18.59
CA VAL A 230 18.60 -5.09 -18.78
C VAL A 230 19.06 -5.40 -20.20
N GLU A 231 18.63 -6.54 -20.76
CA GLU A 231 18.97 -6.90 -22.13
C GLU A 231 18.35 -5.92 -23.15
N THR A 232 17.16 -5.38 -22.84
CA THR A 232 16.55 -4.34 -23.65
C THR A 232 17.32 -3.02 -23.54
N ALA A 233 17.75 -2.62 -22.33
CA ALA A 233 18.56 -1.42 -22.14
C ALA A 233 19.86 -1.47 -22.94
N LYS A 234 20.57 -2.61 -22.93
CA LYS A 234 21.78 -2.85 -23.73
C LYS A 234 21.55 -2.64 -25.23
N LYS A 235 20.34 -2.91 -25.73
CA LYS A 235 19.95 -2.69 -27.14
C LYS A 235 19.56 -1.23 -27.42
N MET A 236 18.99 -0.49 -26.43
CA MET A 236 18.50 0.88 -26.63
C MET A 236 19.59 1.93 -26.47
N VAL A 237 20.52 1.77 -25.53
CA VAL A 237 21.61 2.73 -25.29
C VAL A 237 22.41 3.05 -26.56
N PRO A 238 22.90 2.08 -27.37
CA PRO A 238 23.63 2.38 -28.61
C PRO A 238 22.79 3.16 -29.63
N LYS A 239 21.48 2.90 -29.73
CA LYS A 239 20.57 3.60 -30.62
C LYS A 239 20.45 5.07 -30.26
N MET A 240 20.22 5.37 -28.96
CA MET A 240 20.13 6.74 -28.46
C MET A 240 21.46 7.50 -28.62
N LYS A 241 22.61 6.85 -28.35
CA LYS A 241 23.94 7.44 -28.61
C LYS A 241 24.16 7.72 -30.08
N ALA A 242 23.68 6.87 -31.00
CA ALA A 242 23.75 7.09 -32.44
C ALA A 242 22.89 8.30 -32.90
N GLU A 243 21.78 8.59 -32.20
CA GLU A 243 20.96 9.80 -32.38
C GLU A 243 21.59 11.03 -31.73
N GLY A 244 22.73 10.88 -31.05
CA GLY A 244 23.52 11.96 -30.47
C GLY A 244 23.11 12.31 -29.04
N ALA A 245 22.51 11.40 -28.28
CA ALA A 245 22.21 11.62 -26.88
C ALA A 245 23.50 11.82 -26.07
N ASP A 246 23.59 12.96 -25.39
CA ASP A 246 24.67 13.32 -24.48
C ASP A 246 24.47 12.63 -23.13
N VAL A 247 23.25 12.69 -22.61
CA VAL A 247 22.81 12.09 -21.34
C VAL A 247 21.78 11.01 -21.60
N ILE A 248 21.89 9.85 -20.94
CA ILE A 248 20.92 8.77 -21.00
C ILE A 248 20.32 8.50 -19.62
N VAL A 249 19.01 8.63 -19.51
CA VAL A 249 18.20 8.38 -18.31
C VAL A 249 17.34 7.15 -18.54
N ALA A 250 17.37 6.21 -17.59
CA ALA A 250 16.44 5.09 -17.55
C ALA A 250 15.32 5.39 -16.55
N LEU A 251 14.08 5.32 -17.01
CA LEU A 251 12.86 5.30 -16.18
C LEU A 251 12.51 3.84 -15.97
N ALA A 252 12.94 3.29 -14.86
CA ALA A 252 12.88 1.86 -14.60
C ALA A 252 11.80 1.56 -13.57
N HIS A 253 10.57 1.34 -14.02
CA HIS A 253 9.50 0.89 -13.13
C HIS A 253 9.80 -0.53 -12.63
N SER A 254 10.76 -0.62 -11.69
CA SER A 254 11.36 -1.85 -11.19
C SER A 254 12.09 -1.55 -9.88
N GLY A 255 12.00 -2.45 -8.92
CA GLY A 255 12.67 -2.31 -7.62
C GLY A 255 14.17 -2.62 -7.66
N VAL A 256 14.78 -2.63 -6.48
CA VAL A 256 16.22 -2.88 -6.29
C VAL A 256 16.42 -4.26 -5.69
N ASP A 257 17.08 -5.17 -6.44
CA ASP A 257 17.59 -6.43 -5.95
C ASP A 257 19.08 -6.57 -6.36
N LYS A 258 19.95 -6.84 -5.39
CA LYS A 258 21.41 -7.01 -5.56
C LYS A 258 21.86 -8.46 -5.40
N SER A 259 20.91 -9.40 -5.29
CA SER A 259 21.21 -10.81 -4.99
C SER A 259 21.82 -11.59 -6.15
N GLY A 260 21.77 -11.05 -7.37
CA GLY A 260 22.31 -11.63 -8.60
C GLY A 260 21.35 -11.43 -9.78
N TYR A 261 21.92 -11.05 -10.94
CA TYR A 261 21.13 -10.84 -12.14
C TYR A 261 20.61 -12.17 -12.70
N ASN A 262 19.31 -12.20 -12.98
CA ASN A 262 18.64 -13.27 -13.70
C ASN A 262 17.77 -12.66 -14.80
N VAL A 263 17.84 -13.23 -16.01
CA VAL A 263 17.02 -12.78 -17.14
C VAL A 263 15.53 -12.86 -16.79
N GLY A 264 14.81 -11.77 -17.00
CA GLY A 264 13.40 -11.65 -16.70
C GLY A 264 13.09 -11.35 -15.23
N MET A 265 14.09 -10.96 -14.41
CA MET A 265 13.84 -10.60 -13.02
C MET A 265 12.97 -9.35 -12.90
N GLU A 266 12.17 -9.31 -11.85
CA GLU A 266 11.23 -8.22 -11.56
C GLU A 266 11.95 -6.94 -11.12
N ASN A 267 12.86 -7.07 -10.14
CA ASN A 267 13.54 -5.95 -9.49
C ASN A 267 14.95 -5.77 -10.05
N ALA A 268 15.06 -5.25 -11.27
CA ALA A 268 16.29 -5.21 -12.08
C ALA A 268 17.02 -3.85 -12.08
N SER A 269 16.50 -2.83 -11.38
CA SER A 269 17.01 -1.45 -11.50
C SER A 269 18.48 -1.31 -11.09
N TYR A 270 18.96 -2.11 -10.14
CA TYR A 270 20.38 -2.12 -9.80
C TYR A 270 21.26 -2.46 -11.01
N TYR A 271 20.87 -3.44 -11.84
CA TYR A 271 21.65 -3.91 -12.97
C TYR A 271 21.60 -2.98 -14.18
N LEU A 272 20.65 -2.04 -14.23
CA LEU A 272 20.68 -0.95 -15.21
C LEU A 272 21.84 0.00 -15.00
N THR A 273 22.32 0.14 -13.75
CA THR A 273 23.52 0.96 -13.45
C THR A 273 24.83 0.32 -13.94
N GLU A 274 24.80 -0.96 -14.29
CA GLU A 274 25.93 -1.71 -14.90
C GLU A 274 25.92 -1.62 -16.43
N VAL A 275 24.84 -1.11 -17.05
CA VAL A 275 24.75 -0.96 -18.51
C VAL A 275 25.60 0.24 -18.96
N PRO A 276 26.63 0.02 -19.79
CA PRO A 276 27.50 1.10 -20.22
C PRO A 276 26.73 2.21 -20.96
N GLY A 277 26.90 3.44 -20.53
CA GLY A 277 26.28 4.63 -21.13
C GLY A 277 24.96 5.04 -20.50
N VAL A 278 24.45 4.36 -19.48
CA VAL A 278 23.40 4.85 -18.59
C VAL A 278 24.00 5.85 -17.61
N ASP A 279 23.39 7.03 -17.49
CA ASP A 279 23.90 8.15 -16.71
C ASP A 279 23.07 8.43 -15.45
N ALA A 280 21.78 8.06 -15.43
CA ALA A 280 20.90 8.08 -14.25
C ALA A 280 19.82 7.00 -14.35
N VAL A 281 19.36 6.48 -13.21
CA VAL A 281 18.23 5.55 -13.12
C VAL A 281 17.19 6.12 -12.14
N LEU A 282 15.99 6.37 -12.65
CA LEU A 282 14.81 6.74 -11.90
C LEU A 282 13.99 5.45 -11.71
N MET A 283 13.54 5.18 -10.49
CA MET A 283 13.03 3.86 -10.09
C MET A 283 11.67 3.94 -9.42
N GLY A 284 10.90 2.86 -9.53
CA GLY A 284 9.58 2.73 -8.91
C GLY A 284 9.25 1.31 -8.45
N HIS A 285 7.95 0.95 -8.51
CA HIS A 285 7.41 -0.40 -8.32
C HIS A 285 7.43 -0.91 -6.88
N SER A 286 8.55 -0.87 -6.19
CA SER A 286 8.67 -1.43 -4.84
C SER A 286 8.20 -0.48 -3.73
N HIS A 287 7.73 0.71 -4.07
CA HIS A 287 7.22 1.74 -3.15
C HIS A 287 8.20 2.15 -2.04
N THR A 288 9.49 1.92 -2.24
CA THR A 288 10.54 2.23 -1.25
C THR A 288 11.17 3.59 -1.55
N GLU A 289 11.76 4.20 -0.54
CA GLU A 289 12.52 5.43 -0.69
C GLU A 289 14.00 5.11 -0.91
N VAL A 290 14.54 5.46 -2.09
CA VAL A 290 15.96 5.29 -2.42
C VAL A 290 16.53 6.61 -2.94
N LYS A 291 17.71 6.95 -2.42
CA LYS A 291 18.57 8.05 -2.90
C LYS A 291 20.01 7.61 -2.72
N ASP A 292 20.63 7.12 -3.76
CA ASP A 292 21.95 6.48 -3.67
C ASP A 292 22.72 6.62 -5.00
N VAL A 293 23.94 6.15 -5.01
CA VAL A 293 24.79 6.01 -6.20
C VAL A 293 25.21 4.55 -6.30
N PHE A 294 24.74 3.83 -7.34
CA PHE A 294 25.14 2.44 -7.60
C PHE A 294 26.08 2.41 -8.80
N ASN A 295 27.21 1.75 -8.67
CA ASN A 295 28.21 1.61 -9.75
C ASN A 295 28.60 2.96 -10.39
N GLY A 296 28.60 4.04 -9.59
CA GLY A 296 28.88 5.40 -10.07
C GLY A 296 27.71 6.09 -10.78
N VAL A 297 26.53 5.47 -10.87
CA VAL A 297 25.31 6.02 -11.47
C VAL A 297 24.36 6.48 -10.37
N PRO A 298 23.92 7.76 -10.36
CA PRO A 298 22.94 8.25 -9.41
C PRO A 298 21.57 7.63 -9.65
N VAL A 299 20.91 7.28 -8.55
CA VAL A 299 19.59 6.64 -8.55
C VAL A 299 18.68 7.30 -7.54
N VAL A 300 17.38 7.40 -7.86
CA VAL A 300 16.33 7.81 -6.92
C VAL A 300 15.10 6.93 -7.10
N MET A 301 14.31 6.76 -6.03
CA MET A 301 12.97 6.18 -5.97
C MET A 301 12.20 6.97 -4.93
N PRO A 302 11.17 7.74 -5.31
CA PRO A 302 10.54 8.72 -4.41
C PRO A 302 9.50 8.13 -3.46
N GLY A 303 9.37 6.81 -3.39
CA GLY A 303 8.31 6.15 -2.64
C GLY A 303 7.03 6.05 -3.45
N VAL A 304 5.88 6.41 -2.88
CA VAL A 304 4.56 6.15 -3.46
C VAL A 304 3.59 7.31 -3.21
N PHE A 305 2.53 7.42 -4.01
CA PHE A 305 1.39 8.35 -3.83
C PHE A 305 1.76 9.84 -3.87
N GLY A 306 2.91 10.17 -4.46
CA GLY A 306 3.43 11.54 -4.47
C GLY A 306 3.97 11.99 -3.12
N SER A 307 4.33 11.08 -2.22
CA SER A 307 4.85 11.38 -0.87
C SER A 307 6.17 12.16 -0.88
N ASN A 308 6.97 11.99 -1.93
CA ASN A 308 8.22 12.70 -2.13
C ASN A 308 8.38 13.13 -3.60
N LEU A 309 9.26 14.12 -3.81
CA LEU A 309 9.86 14.42 -5.10
C LEU A 309 11.28 13.85 -5.14
N GLY A 310 11.57 13.00 -6.13
CA GLY A 310 12.92 12.53 -6.46
C GLY A 310 13.69 13.62 -7.20
N ILE A 311 14.97 13.81 -6.86
CA ILE A 311 15.85 14.81 -7.46
C ILE A 311 17.23 14.22 -7.68
N ILE A 312 17.78 14.41 -8.88
CA ILE A 312 19.21 14.19 -9.17
C ILE A 312 19.78 15.49 -9.70
N ASP A 313 20.69 16.12 -8.96
CA ASP A 313 21.51 17.19 -9.47
C ASP A 313 22.74 16.61 -10.17
N MET A 314 22.85 16.84 -11.48
CA MET A 314 23.87 16.28 -12.36
C MET A 314 24.70 17.42 -12.98
N GLN A 315 26.02 17.26 -12.99
CA GLN A 315 26.91 18.18 -13.68
C GLN A 315 27.38 17.62 -15.00
N LEU A 316 27.32 18.43 -16.05
CA LEU A 316 27.80 18.13 -17.41
C LEU A 316 28.97 19.03 -17.74
N LYS A 317 30.03 18.50 -18.29
CA LYS A 317 31.19 19.23 -18.76
C LYS A 317 31.38 19.02 -20.24
N LYS A 318 31.66 20.11 -21.00
CA LYS A 318 31.87 20.00 -22.44
C LYS A 318 33.34 19.69 -22.75
N VAL A 319 33.59 18.47 -23.23
CA VAL A 319 34.93 17.97 -23.56
C VAL A 319 34.98 17.69 -25.07
N ASN A 320 35.90 18.34 -25.80
CA ASN A 320 36.03 18.17 -27.25
C ASN A 320 34.70 18.39 -28.02
N GLY A 321 33.88 19.36 -27.56
CA GLY A 321 32.61 19.70 -28.18
C GLY A 321 31.44 18.79 -27.83
N LYS A 322 31.64 17.74 -27.01
CA LYS A 322 30.60 16.82 -26.51
C LYS A 322 30.40 17.01 -25.03
N TRP A 323 29.14 16.83 -24.55
CA TRP A 323 28.83 16.82 -23.14
C TRP A 323 29.18 15.47 -22.52
N GLU A 324 29.85 15.52 -21.36
CA GLU A 324 30.19 14.36 -20.56
C GLU A 324 29.64 14.55 -19.14
N VAL A 325 28.93 13.53 -18.64
CA VAL A 325 28.37 13.52 -17.28
C VAL A 325 29.49 13.34 -16.27
N GLN A 326 29.58 14.26 -15.31
CA GLN A 326 30.50 14.18 -14.17
C GLN A 326 29.83 13.38 -13.04
N LYS A 327 29.82 12.05 -13.16
CA LYS A 327 29.05 11.14 -12.29
C LYS A 327 29.35 11.34 -10.82
N GLU A 328 30.60 11.60 -10.45
CA GLU A 328 31.05 11.85 -9.06
C GLU A 328 30.49 13.15 -8.45
N GLN A 329 29.98 14.07 -9.29
CA GLN A 329 29.34 15.30 -8.85
C GLN A 329 27.82 15.18 -8.72
N SER A 330 27.25 14.03 -9.09
CA SER A 330 25.82 13.80 -9.04
C SER A 330 25.31 13.63 -7.61
N LYS A 331 24.16 14.27 -7.28
CA LYS A 331 23.59 14.31 -5.91
C LYS A 331 22.13 13.89 -5.94
N PRO A 332 21.83 12.61 -5.66
CA PRO A 332 20.46 12.16 -5.48
C PRO A 332 19.85 12.65 -4.15
N GLN A 333 18.59 13.07 -4.17
CA GLN A 333 17.86 13.62 -3.03
C GLN A 333 16.40 13.18 -3.09
N LEU A 334 15.73 13.15 -1.93
CA LEU A 334 14.27 13.06 -1.81
C LEU A 334 13.77 14.26 -1.02
N ARG A 335 12.65 14.84 -1.47
CA ARG A 335 11.96 15.94 -0.76
C ARG A 335 10.55 15.49 -0.42
N PRO A 336 10.22 15.29 0.87
CA PRO A 336 8.90 14.88 1.31
C PRO A 336 7.89 16.04 1.28
N ILE A 337 6.62 15.70 1.04
CA ILE A 337 5.49 16.65 1.11
C ILE A 337 4.99 16.85 2.54
N ALA A 338 5.22 15.88 3.43
CA ALA A 338 4.82 15.90 4.84
C ALA A 338 5.91 15.35 5.74
N ASP A 339 5.85 15.67 7.02
CA ASP A 339 6.70 15.04 8.04
C ASP A 339 6.17 13.63 8.42
N SER A 340 6.92 12.92 9.27
CA SER A 340 6.54 11.57 9.73
C SER A 340 5.21 11.54 10.48
N LYS A 341 4.76 12.66 11.05
CA LYS A 341 3.48 12.80 11.75
C LYS A 341 2.31 13.16 10.82
N GLY A 342 2.58 13.42 9.54
CA GLY A 342 1.57 13.84 8.56
C GLY A 342 1.27 15.34 8.58
N ASN A 343 2.12 16.15 9.21
CA ASN A 343 2.02 17.60 9.06
C ASN A 343 2.55 17.99 7.67
N PRO A 344 1.82 18.82 6.91
CA PRO A 344 2.25 19.20 5.57
C PRO A 344 3.50 20.10 5.64
N LEU A 345 4.53 19.79 4.85
CA LEU A 345 5.72 20.61 4.66
C LEU A 345 5.54 21.60 3.52
N VAL A 346 4.57 21.34 2.65
CA VAL A 346 4.19 22.21 1.54
C VAL A 346 2.68 22.25 1.38
N GLN A 347 2.15 23.33 0.84
CA GLN A 347 0.73 23.46 0.51
C GLN A 347 0.47 22.88 -0.88
N SER A 348 -0.77 22.44 -1.12
CA SER A 348 -1.23 22.01 -2.43
C SER A 348 -1.21 23.17 -3.43
N ASP A 349 -0.81 22.93 -4.68
CA ASP A 349 -0.95 23.89 -5.78
C ASP A 349 -2.43 24.10 -6.11
N GLN A 350 -2.95 25.29 -5.80
CA GLN A 350 -4.37 25.60 -5.93
C GLN A 350 -4.86 25.62 -7.39
N ASN A 351 -3.99 25.87 -8.36
CA ASN A 351 -4.37 25.80 -9.76
C ASN A 351 -4.69 24.35 -10.14
N LEU A 352 -3.86 23.39 -9.67
CA LEU A 352 -4.09 21.98 -9.91
C LEU A 352 -5.29 21.44 -9.11
N VAL A 353 -5.46 21.87 -7.87
CA VAL A 353 -6.67 21.55 -7.07
C VAL A 353 -7.94 21.97 -7.80
N ASN A 354 -7.99 23.21 -8.31
CA ASN A 354 -9.13 23.73 -9.04
C ASN A 354 -9.38 22.99 -10.36
N GLU A 355 -8.34 22.52 -11.03
CA GLU A 355 -8.45 21.79 -12.29
C GLU A 355 -9.20 20.47 -12.17
N ILE A 356 -9.07 19.78 -11.04
CA ILE A 356 -9.66 18.45 -10.82
C ILE A 356 -10.75 18.42 -9.73
N LYS A 357 -11.20 19.58 -9.25
CA LYS A 357 -12.20 19.65 -8.16
C LYS A 357 -13.48 18.88 -8.45
N ASP A 358 -13.94 18.89 -9.71
CA ASP A 358 -15.18 18.24 -10.10
C ASP A 358 -15.01 16.71 -10.12
N ASP A 359 -13.86 16.19 -10.59
CA ASP A 359 -13.55 14.75 -10.52
C ASP A 359 -13.33 14.32 -9.05
N HIS A 360 -12.72 15.16 -8.22
CA HIS A 360 -12.60 14.94 -6.79
C HIS A 360 -13.95 14.80 -6.11
N GLN A 361 -14.87 15.76 -6.33
CA GLN A 361 -16.21 15.70 -5.75
C GLN A 361 -16.99 14.49 -6.25
N ALA A 362 -16.95 14.22 -7.56
CA ALA A 362 -17.60 13.05 -8.13
C ALA A 362 -17.05 11.72 -7.59
N THR A 363 -15.79 11.68 -7.21
CA THR A 363 -15.20 10.51 -6.55
C THR A 363 -15.70 10.35 -5.11
N ILE A 364 -15.86 11.45 -4.37
CA ILE A 364 -16.50 11.41 -3.04
C ILE A 364 -17.93 10.87 -3.15
N ASP A 365 -18.68 11.27 -4.18
CA ASP A 365 -20.03 10.76 -4.44
C ASP A 365 -19.98 9.26 -4.82
N TYR A 366 -19.01 8.87 -5.64
CA TYR A 366 -18.80 7.47 -6.05
C TYR A 366 -18.52 6.54 -4.87
N VAL A 367 -17.66 6.92 -3.91
CA VAL A 367 -17.36 6.06 -2.75
C VAL A 367 -18.55 5.93 -1.79
N ASN A 368 -19.53 6.80 -1.88
CA ASN A 368 -20.80 6.66 -1.19
C ASN A 368 -21.80 5.74 -1.92
N THR A 369 -21.47 5.30 -3.15
CA THR A 369 -22.34 4.41 -3.92
C THR A 369 -22.39 3.02 -3.29
N ALA A 370 -23.57 2.43 -3.28
CA ALA A 370 -23.79 1.08 -2.80
C ALA A 370 -23.06 0.05 -3.68
N VAL A 371 -22.27 -0.84 -3.06
CA VAL A 371 -21.58 -1.94 -3.72
C VAL A 371 -22.13 -3.30 -3.34
N GLY A 372 -22.92 -3.39 -2.27
CA GLY A 372 -23.52 -4.62 -1.78
C GLY A 372 -24.44 -4.35 -0.59
N LYS A 373 -24.86 -5.42 0.08
CA LYS A 373 -25.65 -5.39 1.31
C LYS A 373 -25.13 -6.41 2.29
N THR A 374 -25.24 -6.09 3.58
CA THR A 374 -25.00 -7.06 4.67
C THR A 374 -26.32 -7.43 5.34
N THR A 375 -26.49 -8.72 5.65
CA THR A 375 -27.71 -9.25 6.30
C THR A 375 -27.78 -8.92 7.78
N ALA A 376 -26.62 -8.63 8.42
CA ALA A 376 -26.50 -8.30 9.83
C ALA A 376 -25.45 -7.19 10.05
N PRO A 377 -25.42 -6.53 11.23
CA PRO A 377 -24.38 -5.56 11.54
C PRO A 377 -22.99 -6.16 11.51
N ILE A 378 -22.01 -5.39 11.05
CA ILE A 378 -20.59 -5.75 11.08
C ILE A 378 -19.92 -4.83 12.10
N ASN A 379 -19.45 -5.38 13.21
CA ASN A 379 -18.79 -4.59 14.25
C ASN A 379 -17.60 -5.32 14.83
N SER A 380 -16.65 -4.60 15.44
CA SER A 380 -15.41 -5.14 16.02
C SER A 380 -15.34 -5.01 17.53
N TYR A 381 -16.44 -4.72 18.19
CA TYR A 381 -16.45 -4.43 19.63
C TYR A 381 -15.94 -5.58 20.51
N PHE A 382 -16.12 -6.82 20.06
CA PHE A 382 -15.72 -8.02 20.78
C PHE A 382 -14.64 -8.83 20.05
N SER A 383 -14.05 -8.28 19.01
CA SER A 383 -13.08 -8.95 18.13
C SER A 383 -11.81 -9.46 18.84
N LEU A 384 -11.50 -8.90 20.01
CA LEU A 384 -10.38 -9.38 20.84
C LEU A 384 -10.73 -10.55 21.76
N VAL A 385 -12.02 -10.92 21.91
CA VAL A 385 -12.44 -11.94 22.87
C VAL A 385 -13.37 -13.00 22.29
N GLN A 386 -13.79 -12.86 21.06
CA GLN A 386 -14.55 -13.84 20.30
C GLN A 386 -14.31 -13.65 18.81
N ASP A 387 -14.62 -14.68 18.04
CA ASP A 387 -14.65 -14.60 16.58
C ASP A 387 -15.67 -13.56 16.11
N ASP A 388 -15.35 -12.79 15.08
CA ASP A 388 -15.96 -11.49 14.85
C ASP A 388 -16.26 -11.22 13.35
N PRO A 389 -17.44 -10.67 13.04
CA PRO A 389 -17.86 -10.45 11.67
C PRO A 389 -16.96 -9.47 10.88
N SER A 390 -16.26 -8.55 11.55
CA SER A 390 -15.39 -7.60 10.85
C SER A 390 -14.11 -8.25 10.33
N VAL A 391 -13.55 -9.21 11.09
CA VAL A 391 -12.40 -10.00 10.66
C VAL A 391 -12.82 -11.04 9.64
N GLN A 392 -13.96 -11.72 9.86
CA GLN A 392 -14.49 -12.75 8.96
C GLN A 392 -14.69 -12.23 7.52
N LEU A 393 -15.23 -11.02 7.35
CA LEU A 393 -15.42 -10.46 6.01
C LEU A 393 -14.10 -10.22 5.29
N VAL A 394 -13.08 -9.73 6.01
CA VAL A 394 -11.74 -9.50 5.45
C VAL A 394 -11.09 -10.81 5.05
N THR A 395 -11.12 -11.81 5.94
CA THR A 395 -10.52 -13.13 5.67
C THR A 395 -11.21 -13.85 4.53
N ASN A 396 -12.55 -13.77 4.43
CA ASN A 396 -13.31 -14.29 3.30
C ASN A 396 -12.90 -13.64 1.97
N ALA A 397 -12.75 -12.32 1.93
CA ALA A 397 -12.35 -11.60 0.73
C ALA A 397 -10.91 -11.97 0.29
N GLN A 398 -9.97 -12.05 1.22
CA GLN A 398 -8.59 -12.44 0.94
C GLN A 398 -8.51 -13.89 0.41
N LYS A 399 -9.19 -14.82 1.07
CA LYS A 399 -9.27 -16.23 0.67
C LYS A 399 -9.87 -16.38 -0.73
N TRP A 400 -11.03 -15.77 -0.97
CA TRP A 400 -11.71 -15.77 -2.27
C TRP A 400 -10.77 -15.29 -3.39
N TYR A 401 -10.02 -14.22 -3.16
CA TYR A 401 -9.11 -13.67 -4.16
C TYR A 401 -7.98 -14.65 -4.51
N VAL A 402 -7.33 -15.25 -3.50
CA VAL A 402 -6.24 -16.21 -3.70
C VAL A 402 -6.75 -17.49 -4.37
N GLU A 403 -7.90 -18.00 -3.95
CA GLU A 403 -8.52 -19.19 -4.57
C GLU A 403 -8.85 -18.94 -6.04
N LYS A 404 -9.47 -17.82 -6.36
CA LYS A 404 -9.79 -17.39 -7.73
C LYS A 404 -8.52 -17.25 -8.58
N LEU A 405 -7.52 -16.54 -8.07
CA LEU A 405 -6.23 -16.37 -8.74
C LEU A 405 -5.58 -17.72 -9.06
N PHE A 406 -5.52 -18.63 -8.11
CA PHE A 406 -4.87 -19.92 -8.28
C PHE A 406 -5.66 -20.88 -9.21
N ALA A 407 -6.97 -20.70 -9.29
CA ALA A 407 -7.80 -21.45 -10.23
C ALA A 407 -7.64 -20.95 -11.67
N GLU A 408 -7.55 -19.65 -11.87
CA GLU A 408 -7.57 -19.00 -13.18
C GLU A 408 -6.17 -18.86 -13.81
N ASN A 409 -5.12 -18.73 -12.99
CA ASN A 409 -3.76 -18.50 -13.48
C ASN A 409 -2.89 -19.77 -13.41
N GLY A 410 -2.55 -20.33 -14.57
CA GLY A 410 -1.76 -21.56 -14.70
C GLY A 410 -0.36 -21.51 -14.06
N GLN A 411 0.20 -20.33 -13.81
CA GLN A 411 1.49 -20.15 -13.12
C GLN A 411 1.45 -20.76 -11.71
N TYR A 412 0.29 -20.74 -11.05
CA TYR A 412 0.11 -21.25 -9.69
C TYR A 412 -0.36 -22.71 -9.65
N SER A 413 -0.38 -23.40 -10.79
CA SER A 413 -0.82 -24.81 -10.90
C SER A 413 -0.10 -25.77 -9.93
N LYS A 414 1.16 -25.49 -9.60
CA LYS A 414 1.95 -26.28 -8.62
C LYS A 414 1.40 -26.22 -7.19
N TYR A 415 0.55 -25.25 -6.88
CA TYR A 415 -0.09 -25.09 -5.57
C TYR A 415 -1.53 -25.62 -5.54
N LYS A 416 -2.03 -26.11 -6.67
CA LYS A 416 -3.38 -26.65 -6.77
C LYS A 416 -3.57 -27.82 -5.83
N GLY A 417 -4.61 -27.77 -5.00
CA GLY A 417 -4.93 -28.79 -4.01
C GLY A 417 -4.31 -28.59 -2.63
N ILE A 418 -3.46 -27.56 -2.46
CA ILE A 418 -3.05 -27.10 -1.13
C ILE A 418 -4.18 -26.23 -0.58
N PRO A 419 -4.69 -26.50 0.64
CA PRO A 419 -5.76 -25.71 1.24
C PRO A 419 -5.36 -24.24 1.42
N VAL A 420 -6.29 -23.32 1.12
CA VAL A 420 -6.12 -21.88 1.34
C VAL A 420 -6.78 -21.50 2.65
N LEU A 421 -5.97 -20.97 3.56
CA LEU A 421 -6.38 -20.30 4.80
C LEU A 421 -6.28 -18.78 4.61
N SER A 422 -6.86 -18.01 5.54
CA SER A 422 -6.73 -16.55 5.51
C SER A 422 -6.41 -16.01 6.90
N ALA A 423 -5.42 -15.12 6.99
CA ALA A 423 -5.05 -14.45 8.22
C ALA A 423 -5.59 -13.01 8.23
N GLY A 424 -6.34 -12.67 9.28
CA GLY A 424 -6.85 -11.33 9.51
C GLY A 424 -6.66 -10.90 10.95
N ALA A 425 -6.44 -9.62 11.20
CA ALA A 425 -6.34 -9.05 12.54
C ALA A 425 -7.39 -7.97 12.76
N PRO A 426 -7.91 -7.79 13.98
CA PRO A 426 -8.86 -6.72 14.29
C PRO A 426 -8.13 -5.37 14.39
N PHE A 427 -8.05 -4.65 13.26
CA PHE A 427 -7.33 -3.38 13.19
C PHE A 427 -8.00 -2.24 13.95
N LYS A 428 -9.34 -2.23 14.00
CA LYS A 428 -10.14 -1.25 14.76
C LYS A 428 -10.79 -1.93 15.97
N ALA A 429 -10.02 -2.13 17.02
CA ALA A 429 -10.45 -2.81 18.23
C ALA A 429 -10.10 -2.03 19.52
N GLY A 430 -10.18 -0.70 19.47
CA GLY A 430 -9.90 0.17 20.60
C GLY A 430 -8.42 0.24 20.97
N GLY A 431 -8.04 -0.28 22.12
CA GLY A 431 -6.66 -0.27 22.61
C GLY A 431 -6.08 1.14 22.68
N ARG A 432 -4.88 1.35 22.17
CA ARG A 432 -4.18 2.64 22.18
C ARG A 432 -4.88 3.75 21.38
N ASN A 433 -5.82 3.39 20.51
CA ASN A 433 -6.55 4.35 19.67
C ASN A 433 -7.85 4.85 20.32
N GLY A 434 -8.19 4.38 21.53
CA GLY A 434 -9.29 4.89 22.35
C GLY A 434 -10.62 4.15 22.18
N ALA A 435 -11.55 4.47 23.06
CA ALA A 435 -12.85 3.80 23.23
C ALA A 435 -13.82 3.97 22.04
N THR A 436 -13.53 4.90 21.13
CA THR A 436 -14.34 5.14 19.92
C THR A 436 -13.76 4.46 18.66
N TYR A 437 -12.58 3.84 18.75
CA TYR A 437 -11.89 3.26 17.62
C TYR A 437 -12.30 1.82 17.33
N TYR A 438 -13.53 1.67 16.82
CA TYR A 438 -14.13 0.38 16.46
C TYR A 438 -14.84 0.48 15.11
N THR A 439 -14.98 -0.65 14.42
CA THR A 439 -15.88 -0.81 13.28
C THR A 439 -17.31 -0.92 13.79
N ASP A 440 -18.26 -0.24 13.15
CA ASP A 440 -19.68 -0.30 13.49
C ASP A 440 -20.53 0.02 12.26
N ILE A 441 -20.71 -0.97 11.40
CA ILE A 441 -21.47 -0.87 10.15
C ILE A 441 -22.84 -1.51 10.39
N PRO A 442 -23.95 -0.76 10.24
CA PRO A 442 -25.30 -1.30 10.43
C PRO A 442 -25.65 -2.32 9.34
N ALA A 443 -26.60 -3.22 9.63
CA ALA A 443 -27.18 -4.07 8.60
C ALA A 443 -27.79 -3.24 7.46
N GLY A 444 -27.71 -3.73 6.25
CA GLY A 444 -28.24 -3.09 5.05
C GLY A 444 -27.18 -2.76 4.01
N THR A 445 -27.24 -1.58 3.44
CA THR A 445 -26.39 -1.17 2.32
C THR A 445 -24.93 -1.04 2.73
N LEU A 446 -24.03 -1.66 1.95
CA LEU A 446 -22.59 -1.46 2.00
C LEU A 446 -22.16 -0.54 0.87
N ALA A 447 -21.33 0.46 1.19
CA ALA A 447 -20.73 1.36 0.24
C ALA A 447 -19.19 1.17 0.25
N ILE A 448 -18.51 1.66 -0.80
CA ILE A 448 -17.05 1.55 -0.92
C ILE A 448 -16.34 2.10 0.33
N LYS A 449 -16.84 3.22 0.89
CA LYS A 449 -16.27 3.82 2.11
C LYS A 449 -16.27 2.88 3.33
N ASN A 450 -17.21 1.92 3.42
CA ASN A 450 -17.26 0.99 4.55
C ASN A 450 -16.06 0.06 4.59
N VAL A 451 -15.35 -0.10 3.47
CA VAL A 451 -14.10 -0.89 3.43
C VAL A 451 -13.02 -0.29 4.33
N ALA A 452 -12.95 1.04 4.45
CA ALA A 452 -12.00 1.69 5.35
C ALA A 452 -12.27 1.42 6.84
N ASP A 453 -13.53 1.15 7.20
CA ASP A 453 -13.89 0.72 8.54
C ASP A 453 -13.47 -0.72 8.84
N LEU A 454 -13.36 -1.54 7.81
CA LEU A 454 -12.94 -2.95 7.91
C LEU A 454 -11.43 -3.09 7.83
N TYR A 455 -10.80 -2.33 6.94
CA TYR A 455 -9.38 -2.44 6.65
C TYR A 455 -8.72 -1.07 6.55
N VAL A 456 -8.02 -0.66 7.61
CA VAL A 456 -7.54 0.73 7.79
C VAL A 456 -6.29 1.03 6.97
N TYR A 457 -5.45 0.00 6.71
CA TYR A 457 -4.12 0.18 6.14
C TYR A 457 -4.11 -0.05 4.62
N PRO A 458 -3.31 0.70 3.86
CA PRO A 458 -3.11 0.48 2.42
C PRO A 458 -2.13 -0.69 2.17
N ASN A 459 -2.38 -1.84 2.80
CA ASN A 459 -1.56 -3.02 2.63
C ASN A 459 -1.97 -3.77 1.35
N THR A 460 -0.99 -4.33 0.64
CA THR A 460 -1.24 -5.28 -0.46
C THR A 460 -1.42 -6.70 0.07
N LEU A 461 -2.05 -7.57 -0.73
CA LEU A 461 -2.27 -8.95 -0.33
C LEU A 461 -1.07 -9.82 -0.69
N TYR A 462 -0.68 -10.69 0.25
CA TYR A 462 0.33 -11.73 0.05
C TYR A 462 -0.28 -13.11 0.26
N ALA A 463 0.26 -14.13 -0.42
CA ALA A 463 -0.01 -15.52 -0.11
C ALA A 463 1.30 -16.22 0.30
N VAL A 464 1.29 -16.88 1.46
CA VAL A 464 2.47 -17.50 2.05
C VAL A 464 2.20 -18.99 2.24
N LYS A 465 3.08 -19.84 1.69
CA LYS A 465 3.02 -21.28 1.91
C LYS A 465 3.71 -21.61 3.24
N VAL A 466 3.00 -22.31 4.11
CA VAL A 466 3.44 -22.74 5.44
C VAL A 466 3.01 -24.18 5.71
N ASN A 467 3.61 -24.80 6.71
CA ASN A 467 3.15 -26.11 7.22
C ASN A 467 2.41 -25.97 8.56
N GLY A 468 1.79 -27.08 9.03
CA GLY A 468 0.99 -27.10 10.25
C GLY A 468 1.75 -26.67 11.51
N ALA A 469 3.04 -27.02 11.62
CA ALA A 469 3.88 -26.56 12.73
C ALA A 469 4.09 -25.05 12.68
N GLN A 470 4.30 -24.46 11.48
CA GLN A 470 4.44 -23.02 11.28
C GLN A 470 3.14 -22.29 11.57
N VAL A 471 1.99 -22.85 11.15
CA VAL A 471 0.65 -22.32 11.48
C VAL A 471 0.46 -22.27 13.00
N LYS A 472 0.85 -23.31 13.71
CA LYS A 472 0.76 -23.33 15.17
C LYS A 472 1.62 -22.25 15.81
N GLU A 473 2.87 -22.07 15.38
CA GLU A 473 3.75 -21.02 15.90
C GLU A 473 3.23 -19.61 15.60
N TRP A 474 2.59 -19.42 14.44
CA TRP A 474 1.91 -18.18 14.09
C TRP A 474 0.80 -17.85 15.09
N LEU A 475 -0.07 -18.83 15.37
CA LEU A 475 -1.16 -18.69 16.34
C LEU A 475 -0.66 -18.56 17.79
N GLU A 476 0.46 -19.22 18.16
CA GLU A 476 1.07 -19.05 19.49
C GLU A 476 1.59 -17.61 19.70
N MET A 477 2.12 -16.97 18.63
CA MET A 477 2.47 -15.55 18.67
C MET A 477 1.23 -14.70 18.86
N SER A 478 0.18 -14.92 18.07
CA SER A 478 -1.10 -14.20 18.16
C SER A 478 -1.73 -14.31 19.54
N ALA A 479 -1.63 -15.49 20.19
CA ALA A 479 -2.15 -15.72 21.53
C ALA A 479 -1.45 -14.91 22.64
N GLY A 480 -0.34 -14.22 22.33
CA GLY A 480 0.28 -13.20 23.19
C GLY A 480 -0.64 -12.02 23.52
N GLN A 481 -1.75 -11.85 22.77
CA GLN A 481 -2.81 -10.87 23.04
C GLN A 481 -3.46 -11.02 24.41
N PHE A 482 -3.36 -12.18 25.04
CA PHE A 482 -4.07 -12.46 26.29
C PHE A 482 -3.13 -12.52 27.50
N ASN A 483 -3.61 -12.02 28.63
CA ASN A 483 -3.00 -12.26 29.94
C ASN A 483 -3.18 -13.72 30.34
N GLN A 484 -2.30 -14.19 31.20
CA GLN A 484 -2.49 -15.51 31.83
C GLN A 484 -3.58 -15.44 32.89
N ILE A 485 -4.54 -16.36 32.86
CA ILE A 485 -5.65 -16.48 33.82
C ILE A 485 -5.36 -17.60 34.81
N ASP A 486 -5.40 -17.26 36.08
CA ASP A 486 -5.26 -18.25 37.18
C ASP A 486 -6.64 -18.77 37.61
N PRO A 487 -6.95 -20.04 37.37
CA PRO A 487 -8.25 -20.63 37.74
C PRO A 487 -8.59 -20.57 39.22
N LYS A 488 -7.59 -20.36 40.09
CA LYS A 488 -7.75 -20.32 41.54
C LYS A 488 -8.06 -18.94 42.10
N LYS A 489 -7.89 -17.89 41.25
CA LYS A 489 -8.17 -16.52 41.66
C LYS A 489 -9.63 -16.17 41.43
N THR A 490 -10.25 -15.57 42.46
CA THR A 490 -11.62 -15.06 42.42
C THR A 490 -11.70 -13.56 42.19
N GLU A 491 -10.56 -12.85 42.33
CA GLU A 491 -10.43 -11.45 42.04
C GLU A 491 -10.52 -11.20 40.53
N GLU A 492 -10.77 -9.95 40.16
CA GLU A 492 -10.83 -9.53 38.76
C GLU A 492 -9.51 -9.83 38.04
N GLN A 493 -9.59 -10.45 36.86
CA GLN A 493 -8.47 -10.78 35.99
C GLN A 493 -8.76 -10.22 34.59
N PRO A 494 -8.09 -9.13 34.17
CA PRO A 494 -8.18 -8.63 32.83
C PRO A 494 -7.68 -9.67 31.82
N LEU A 495 -8.52 -10.06 30.87
CA LEU A 495 -8.20 -11.09 29.88
C LEU A 495 -7.29 -10.55 28.76
N VAL A 496 -7.54 -9.32 28.30
CA VAL A 496 -6.82 -8.71 27.19
C VAL A 496 -5.56 -8.00 27.68
N ASN A 497 -4.42 -8.30 27.07
CA ASN A 497 -3.16 -7.60 27.31
C ASN A 497 -3.13 -6.29 26.51
N ILE A 498 -3.39 -5.16 27.15
CA ILE A 498 -3.42 -3.83 26.52
C ILE A 498 -2.06 -3.39 25.95
N GLY A 499 -0.95 -3.98 26.40
CA GLY A 499 0.38 -3.73 25.90
C GLY A 499 0.71 -4.48 24.60
N TYR A 500 -0.15 -5.40 24.16
CA TYR A 500 0.02 -6.17 22.93
C TYR A 500 -0.65 -5.45 21.75
N PRO A 501 0.02 -5.27 20.60
CA PRO A 501 -0.59 -4.61 19.46
C PRO A 501 -1.70 -5.46 18.83
N THR A 502 -2.90 -4.94 18.71
CA THR A 502 -4.07 -5.66 18.16
C THR A 502 -3.84 -6.17 16.73
N TYR A 503 -3.04 -5.47 15.93
CA TYR A 503 -2.66 -5.89 14.58
C TYR A 503 -1.70 -7.11 14.54
N ASN A 504 -1.20 -7.57 15.70
CA ASN A 504 -0.44 -8.81 15.85
C ASN A 504 -1.31 -9.97 16.35
N PHE A 505 -2.58 -9.73 16.63
CA PHE A 505 -3.56 -10.78 16.94
C PHE A 505 -4.18 -11.29 15.62
N ASP A 506 -3.40 -12.02 14.84
CA ASP A 506 -3.92 -12.67 13.63
C ASP A 506 -4.82 -13.85 14.00
N ILE A 507 -5.99 -13.89 13.39
CA ILE A 507 -6.93 -15.03 13.38
C ILE A 507 -6.72 -15.75 12.07
N LEU A 508 -6.51 -17.07 12.09
CA LEU A 508 -6.39 -17.89 10.88
C LEU A 508 -7.72 -18.56 10.58
N ASP A 509 -8.42 -17.99 9.62
CA ASP A 509 -9.69 -18.53 9.13
C ASP A 509 -9.49 -19.75 8.22
N GLY A 510 -10.44 -20.70 8.29
CA GLY A 510 -10.37 -22.02 7.65
C GLY A 510 -9.85 -23.13 8.56
N LEU A 511 -9.40 -22.81 9.76
CA LEU A 511 -9.04 -23.78 10.81
C LEU A 511 -10.01 -23.65 11.99
N LYS A 512 -10.08 -24.69 12.85
CA LYS A 512 -10.69 -24.58 14.18
C LYS A 512 -9.64 -24.85 15.24
N TYR A 513 -9.61 -24.01 16.29
CA TYR A 513 -8.65 -24.13 17.39
C TYR A 513 -9.17 -23.50 18.69
N GLU A 514 -8.56 -23.89 19.81
CA GLU A 514 -8.83 -23.30 21.12
C GLU A 514 -7.58 -22.63 21.67
N ILE A 515 -7.79 -21.55 22.45
CA ILE A 515 -6.73 -20.80 23.13
C ILE A 515 -6.81 -21.08 24.63
N ASP A 516 -5.81 -21.76 25.20
CA ASP A 516 -5.68 -22.04 26.65
C ASP A 516 -4.97 -20.86 27.33
N VAL A 517 -5.74 -19.90 27.80
CA VAL A 517 -5.22 -18.73 28.53
C VAL A 517 -4.75 -19.03 29.95
N THR A 518 -4.90 -20.27 30.44
CA THR A 518 -4.31 -20.68 31.74
C THR A 518 -2.80 -20.89 31.61
N GLN A 519 -2.29 -21.06 30.39
CA GLN A 519 -0.86 -21.19 30.13
C GLN A 519 -0.21 -19.80 29.95
N PRO A 520 1.06 -19.63 30.33
CA PRO A 520 1.81 -18.42 29.97
C PRO A 520 2.01 -18.32 28.47
N ALA A 521 2.09 -17.07 27.94
CA ALA A 521 2.37 -16.84 26.53
C ALA A 521 3.77 -17.35 26.15
N LYS A 522 3.89 -18.00 24.97
CA LYS A 522 5.16 -18.52 24.45
C LYS A 522 6.07 -17.40 24.00
N TYR A 523 5.50 -16.39 23.37
CA TYR A 523 6.21 -15.24 22.78
C TYR A 523 5.83 -13.94 23.49
N ASP A 524 6.79 -13.01 23.55
CA ASP A 524 6.47 -11.60 23.84
C ASP A 524 5.92 -10.88 22.61
N LYS A 525 5.57 -9.59 22.77
CA LYS A 525 4.99 -8.77 21.68
C LYS A 525 5.93 -8.57 20.46
N ASP A 526 7.22 -8.81 20.63
CA ASP A 526 8.26 -8.63 19.61
C ASP A 526 8.68 -9.97 18.94
N GLY A 527 8.00 -11.08 19.28
CA GLY A 527 8.22 -12.42 18.73
C GLY A 527 9.38 -13.19 19.37
N LYS A 528 9.90 -12.70 20.51
CA LYS A 528 10.94 -13.40 21.26
C LYS A 528 10.31 -14.47 22.14
N VAL A 529 10.91 -15.67 22.11
CA VAL A 529 10.51 -16.77 22.98
C VAL A 529 10.78 -16.41 24.45
N VAL A 530 9.75 -16.38 25.29
CA VAL A 530 9.81 -16.14 26.75
C VAL A 530 9.49 -17.39 27.57
N ASN A 531 8.68 -18.31 27.02
CA ASN A 531 8.32 -19.57 27.66
C ASN A 531 8.33 -20.70 26.60
N ALA A 532 9.49 -21.30 26.38
CA ALA A 532 9.69 -22.26 25.28
C ALA A 532 8.82 -23.54 25.36
N ASN A 533 8.46 -23.98 26.59
CA ASN A 533 7.76 -25.24 26.83
C ASN A 533 6.25 -25.08 27.04
N THR A 534 5.68 -23.93 26.67
CA THR A 534 4.25 -23.67 26.78
C THR A 534 3.57 -23.65 25.43
N ASN A 535 2.32 -24.07 25.41
CA ASN A 535 1.46 -23.97 24.24
C ASN A 535 0.08 -23.50 24.69
N ARG A 536 -0.41 -22.42 24.09
CA ARG A 536 -1.78 -21.93 24.25
C ARG A 536 -2.70 -22.49 23.19
N ILE A 537 -2.17 -22.80 22.00
CA ILE A 537 -2.94 -23.30 20.86
C ILE A 537 -3.10 -24.81 20.98
N ILE A 538 -4.35 -25.23 21.15
CA ILE A 538 -4.74 -26.63 21.31
C ILE A 538 -5.91 -26.96 20.37
N ASN A 539 -6.14 -28.26 20.16
CA ASN A 539 -7.27 -28.80 19.40
C ASN A 539 -7.37 -28.20 17.98
N MET A 540 -6.21 -27.90 17.36
CA MET A 540 -6.15 -27.33 16.01
C MET A 540 -6.57 -28.37 14.97
N THR A 541 -7.64 -28.09 14.20
CA THR A 541 -8.21 -28.98 13.20
C THR A 541 -8.46 -28.24 11.89
N TYR A 542 -8.32 -28.97 10.78
CA TYR A 542 -8.75 -28.59 9.44
C TYR A 542 -9.78 -29.62 8.94
N GLU A 543 -10.97 -29.17 8.52
CA GLU A 543 -12.10 -30.05 8.11
C GLU A 543 -12.40 -31.14 9.15
N GLY A 544 -12.32 -30.80 10.43
CA GLY A 544 -12.59 -31.69 11.56
C GLY A 544 -11.49 -32.73 11.86
N LYS A 545 -10.36 -32.70 11.15
CA LYS A 545 -9.20 -33.59 11.39
C LYS A 545 -8.07 -32.81 12.07
N PRO A 546 -7.34 -33.42 13.02
CA PRO A 546 -6.18 -32.79 13.61
C PRO A 546 -5.16 -32.37 12.53
N VAL A 547 -4.62 -31.15 12.64
CA VAL A 547 -3.60 -30.66 11.72
C VAL A 547 -2.27 -31.33 12.03
N ALA A 548 -1.67 -31.99 11.03
CA ALA A 548 -0.34 -32.57 11.14
C ALA A 548 0.75 -31.48 10.96
N ASP A 549 1.88 -31.62 11.65
CA ASP A 549 2.98 -30.66 11.60
C ASP A 549 3.50 -30.40 10.18
N ASN A 550 3.49 -31.41 9.31
CA ASN A 550 3.95 -31.32 7.93
C ASN A 550 2.81 -31.07 6.92
N GLN A 551 1.58 -30.87 7.35
CA GLN A 551 0.47 -30.53 6.45
C GLN A 551 0.69 -29.13 5.85
N GLU A 552 0.66 -29.02 4.53
CA GLU A 552 0.88 -27.76 3.83
C GLU A 552 -0.39 -26.93 3.70
N PHE A 553 -0.25 -25.62 3.80
CA PHE A 553 -1.29 -24.63 3.61
C PHE A 553 -0.74 -23.41 2.84
N ILE A 554 -1.63 -22.74 2.12
CA ILE A 554 -1.40 -21.39 1.61
C ILE A 554 -2.18 -20.44 2.54
N VAL A 555 -1.54 -19.44 3.12
CA VAL A 555 -2.21 -18.43 3.94
C VAL A 555 -2.25 -17.11 3.20
N ALA A 556 -3.46 -16.65 2.85
CA ALA A 556 -3.72 -15.30 2.38
C ALA A 556 -3.55 -14.32 3.55
N THR A 557 -2.73 -13.29 3.39
CA THR A 557 -2.43 -12.30 4.42
C THR A 557 -2.03 -10.98 3.77
N ASN A 558 -1.55 -10.01 4.52
CA ASN A 558 -1.06 -8.75 3.96
C ASN A 558 0.47 -8.73 3.83
N ASN A 559 0.99 -7.75 3.07
CA ASN A 559 2.42 -7.58 2.84
C ASN A 559 3.20 -7.37 4.15
N TYR A 560 2.66 -6.61 5.12
CA TYR A 560 3.30 -6.39 6.42
C TYR A 560 3.55 -7.72 7.15
N ARG A 561 2.58 -8.63 7.14
CA ARG A 561 2.72 -9.94 7.75
C ARG A 561 3.54 -10.89 6.89
N GLY A 562 3.24 -11.00 5.60
CA GLY A 562 3.88 -11.94 4.68
C GLY A 562 5.37 -11.69 4.46
N SER A 563 5.83 -10.43 4.59
CA SER A 563 7.26 -10.07 4.48
C SER A 563 8.02 -10.09 5.81
N SER A 564 7.34 -10.37 6.94
CA SER A 564 7.95 -10.33 8.25
C SER A 564 9.04 -11.39 8.41
N GLN A 565 10.25 -10.96 8.76
CA GLN A 565 11.40 -11.83 9.05
C GLN A 565 11.44 -12.32 10.50
N THR A 566 10.63 -11.75 11.37
CA THR A 566 10.68 -11.99 12.82
C THR A 566 9.42 -12.59 13.40
N PHE A 567 8.28 -12.52 12.68
CA PHE A 567 7.02 -13.04 13.19
C PHE A 567 7.03 -14.57 13.14
N PRO A 568 6.88 -15.24 14.30
CA PRO A 568 6.92 -16.70 14.38
C PRO A 568 5.95 -17.37 13.41
N GLY A 569 6.37 -18.47 12.82
CA GLY A 569 5.60 -19.20 11.80
C GLY A 569 5.74 -18.59 10.40
N VAL A 570 5.38 -17.35 10.20
CA VAL A 570 5.42 -16.66 8.90
C VAL A 570 6.84 -16.49 8.39
N SER A 571 7.77 -16.07 9.25
CA SER A 571 9.17 -15.78 8.88
C SER A 571 9.93 -16.95 8.26
N LYS A 572 9.38 -18.15 8.33
CA LYS A 572 9.91 -19.38 7.71
C LYS A 572 9.04 -19.88 6.56
N GLY A 573 7.99 -19.14 6.19
CA GLY A 573 7.11 -19.46 5.07
C GLY A 573 7.72 -19.07 3.73
N GLU A 574 7.24 -19.70 2.67
CA GLU A 574 7.56 -19.34 1.28
C GLU A 574 6.50 -18.34 0.79
N VAL A 575 6.90 -17.12 0.43
CA VAL A 575 5.99 -16.18 -0.23
C VAL A 575 5.76 -16.66 -1.65
N VAL A 576 4.54 -17.07 -1.97
CA VAL A 576 4.16 -17.67 -3.26
C VAL A 576 3.44 -16.69 -4.18
N TYR A 577 2.90 -15.61 -3.62
CA TYR A 577 2.25 -14.53 -4.36
C TYR A 577 2.34 -13.22 -3.59
N GLN A 578 2.59 -12.15 -4.33
CA GLN A 578 2.57 -10.76 -3.87
C GLN A 578 1.65 -9.98 -4.80
N SER A 579 0.56 -9.47 -4.27
CA SER A 579 -0.38 -8.64 -5.03
C SER A 579 0.13 -7.20 -5.12
N GLN A 580 -0.13 -6.57 -6.25
CA GLN A 580 -0.04 -5.13 -6.39
C GLN A 580 -1.34 -4.44 -5.93
N ASP A 581 -2.47 -5.18 -5.97
CA ASP A 581 -3.74 -4.67 -5.46
C ASP A 581 -3.71 -4.54 -3.92
N GLU A 582 -4.20 -3.43 -3.42
CA GLU A 582 -4.44 -3.27 -1.99
C GLU A 582 -5.56 -4.22 -1.51
N THR A 583 -5.44 -4.71 -0.29
CA THR A 583 -6.49 -5.52 0.35
C THR A 583 -7.84 -4.79 0.38
N ARG A 584 -7.83 -3.45 0.50
CA ARG A 584 -9.06 -2.62 0.42
C ARG A 584 -9.78 -2.78 -0.92
N GLN A 585 -9.06 -2.77 -2.03
CA GLN A 585 -9.60 -2.96 -3.38
C GLN A 585 -10.15 -4.39 -3.55
N ILE A 586 -9.44 -5.38 -3.01
CA ILE A 586 -9.88 -6.77 -3.02
C ILE A 586 -11.20 -6.93 -2.27
N ILE A 587 -11.36 -6.28 -1.11
CA ILE A 587 -12.63 -6.29 -0.36
C ILE A 587 -13.75 -5.64 -1.17
N VAL A 588 -13.51 -4.51 -1.86
CA VAL A 588 -14.49 -3.89 -2.76
C VAL A 588 -14.91 -4.86 -3.87
N LYS A 589 -13.94 -5.49 -4.54
CA LYS A 589 -14.21 -6.50 -5.59
C LYS A 589 -15.05 -7.66 -5.05
N TYR A 590 -14.70 -8.16 -3.87
CA TYR A 590 -15.47 -9.23 -3.20
C TYR A 590 -16.92 -8.80 -2.93
N MET A 591 -17.15 -7.59 -2.40
CA MET A 591 -18.49 -7.06 -2.15
C MET A 591 -19.31 -6.88 -3.44
N GLN A 592 -18.67 -6.52 -4.54
CA GLN A 592 -19.33 -6.38 -5.85
C GLN A 592 -19.70 -7.74 -6.46
N GLU A 593 -18.85 -8.76 -6.31
CA GLU A 593 -19.11 -10.12 -6.79
C GLU A 593 -20.02 -10.92 -5.83
N THR A 594 -20.15 -10.50 -4.56
CA THR A 594 -21.02 -11.07 -3.53
C THR A 594 -21.99 -10.00 -3.02
N PRO A 595 -23.03 -9.66 -3.78
CA PRO A 595 -23.84 -8.47 -3.51
C PRO A 595 -24.68 -8.54 -2.23
N VAL A 596 -24.86 -9.74 -1.65
CA VAL A 596 -25.50 -9.96 -0.35
C VAL A 596 -24.53 -10.78 0.51
N ILE A 597 -24.02 -10.15 1.56
CA ILE A 597 -23.03 -10.73 2.47
C ILE A 597 -23.73 -11.13 3.77
N ASP A 598 -23.56 -12.38 4.16
CA ASP A 598 -23.75 -12.81 5.54
C ASP A 598 -22.44 -12.60 6.30
N PRO A 599 -22.38 -11.64 7.24
CA PRO A 599 -21.14 -11.35 7.96
C PRO A 599 -20.95 -12.26 9.19
N ALA A 600 -21.79 -13.28 9.36
CA ALA A 600 -21.70 -14.15 10.54
C ALA A 600 -20.32 -14.78 10.65
N ALA A 601 -19.66 -14.62 11.78
CA ALA A 601 -18.42 -15.30 12.11
C ALA A 601 -18.65 -16.81 12.26
N ASP A 602 -17.73 -17.63 11.75
CA ASP A 602 -17.88 -19.09 11.68
C ASP A 602 -17.46 -19.81 12.97
N LYS A 603 -17.04 -19.04 13.98
CA LYS A 603 -16.57 -19.51 15.30
C LYS A 603 -15.39 -20.46 15.18
N ASN A 604 -14.44 -20.07 14.36
CA ASN A 604 -13.25 -20.86 14.07
C ASN A 604 -12.28 -20.92 15.25
N TRP A 605 -12.38 -20.03 16.23
CA TRP A 605 -11.61 -20.06 17.45
C TRP A 605 -12.44 -19.75 18.69
N THR A 606 -12.02 -20.32 19.84
CA THR A 606 -12.62 -20.06 21.14
C THR A 606 -11.57 -20.17 22.25
N PHE A 607 -11.87 -19.64 23.45
CA PHE A 607 -11.07 -19.98 24.62
C PHE A 607 -11.38 -21.40 25.06
N LYS A 608 -10.34 -22.13 25.48
CA LYS A 608 -10.52 -23.38 26.21
C LYS A 608 -11.32 -23.11 27.47
N PRO A 609 -12.44 -23.81 27.70
CA PRO A 609 -13.21 -23.64 28.92
C PRO A 609 -12.39 -23.96 30.18
N ILE A 610 -12.42 -23.06 31.15
CA ILE A 610 -11.68 -23.19 32.42
C ILE A 610 -12.58 -23.82 33.49
N VAL A 611 -12.11 -24.88 34.13
CA VAL A 611 -12.80 -25.45 35.30
C VAL A 611 -12.46 -24.60 36.54
N ALA A 612 -13.42 -23.81 37.00
CA ALA A 612 -13.29 -22.96 38.17
C ALA A 612 -14.69 -22.72 38.80
N ASP A 613 -14.77 -22.73 40.13
CA ASP A 613 -16.03 -22.46 40.85
C ASP A 613 -16.47 -21.00 40.75
N LYS A 614 -15.49 -20.09 40.73
CA LYS A 614 -15.70 -18.65 40.54
C LYS A 614 -14.53 -18.06 39.75
N LEU A 615 -14.78 -17.57 38.57
CA LEU A 615 -13.80 -16.92 37.75
C LEU A 615 -14.35 -15.54 37.34
N ASN A 616 -13.56 -14.49 37.57
CA ASN A 616 -13.93 -13.13 37.25
C ASN A 616 -12.99 -12.60 36.17
N THR A 617 -13.29 -12.92 34.91
CA THR A 617 -12.53 -12.45 33.73
C THR A 617 -13.20 -11.24 33.11
N THR A 618 -12.42 -10.17 32.88
CA THR A 618 -12.93 -8.91 32.34
C THR A 618 -12.10 -8.46 31.14
N PHE A 619 -12.66 -7.54 30.37
CA PHE A 619 -11.96 -6.82 29.28
C PHE A 619 -12.62 -5.46 29.06
N ASP A 620 -11.88 -4.56 28.44
CA ASP A 620 -12.39 -3.23 28.06
C ASP A 620 -12.81 -3.20 26.60
N SER A 621 -13.94 -2.53 26.32
CA SER A 621 -14.43 -2.22 24.99
C SER A 621 -15.17 -0.87 24.98
N SER A 622 -15.69 -0.47 23.82
CA SER A 622 -16.51 0.74 23.69
C SER A 622 -17.78 0.66 24.57
N PRO A 623 -18.24 1.78 25.15
CA PRO A 623 -19.58 1.85 25.72
C PRO A 623 -20.69 1.46 24.73
N ASN A 624 -20.47 1.68 23.42
CA ASN A 624 -21.38 1.33 22.34
C ASN A 624 -21.53 -0.19 22.12
N ALA A 625 -20.60 -0.99 22.62
CA ALA A 625 -20.68 -2.45 22.52
C ALA A 625 -21.91 -3.06 23.22
N GLN A 626 -22.47 -2.34 24.22
CA GLN A 626 -23.64 -2.80 24.99
C GLN A 626 -24.83 -3.19 24.09
N LYS A 627 -25.04 -2.49 22.97
CA LYS A 627 -26.12 -2.77 22.02
C LYS A 627 -26.00 -4.13 21.31
N TYR A 628 -24.81 -4.74 21.35
CA TYR A 628 -24.51 -6.04 20.72
C TYR A 628 -24.39 -7.19 21.71
N ILE A 629 -24.56 -6.95 23.01
CA ILE A 629 -24.62 -8.02 24.04
C ILE A 629 -25.84 -8.89 23.78
N LYS A 630 -25.60 -10.22 23.62
CA LYS A 630 -26.67 -11.20 23.49
C LYS A 630 -27.22 -11.56 24.87
N LYS A 631 -28.55 -11.67 25.02
CA LYS A 631 -29.25 -11.91 26.29
C LYS A 631 -28.76 -13.16 27.02
N ASP A 632 -28.45 -14.22 26.27
CA ASP A 632 -27.96 -15.51 26.79
C ASP A 632 -26.49 -15.74 26.35
N GLY A 633 -25.74 -14.65 26.14
CA GLY A 633 -24.34 -14.67 25.71
C GLY A 633 -23.37 -14.76 26.90
N LYS A 634 -22.12 -15.08 26.59
CA LYS A 634 -21.02 -15.15 27.56
C LYS A 634 -20.51 -13.79 28.03
N ILE A 635 -20.93 -12.69 27.39
CA ILE A 635 -20.44 -11.33 27.66
C ILE A 635 -21.52 -10.51 28.34
N SER A 636 -21.15 -9.82 29.42
CA SER A 636 -22.04 -8.91 30.15
C SER A 636 -21.36 -7.58 30.47
N TYR A 637 -22.13 -6.51 30.52
CA TYR A 637 -21.66 -5.19 30.92
C TYR A 637 -21.46 -5.10 32.42
N VAL A 638 -20.30 -4.56 32.87
CA VAL A 638 -19.97 -4.40 34.28
C VAL A 638 -20.10 -2.96 34.74
N GLY A 639 -19.59 -2.00 33.95
CA GLY A 639 -19.57 -0.59 34.32
C GLY A 639 -18.63 0.24 33.44
N PRO A 640 -18.48 1.55 33.72
CA PRO A 640 -17.45 2.35 33.13
C PRO A 640 -16.05 1.86 33.44
N SER A 641 -15.09 2.05 32.53
CA SER A 641 -13.67 1.79 32.72
C SER A 641 -12.84 3.06 32.51
N GLU A 642 -11.52 2.95 32.59
CA GLU A 642 -10.61 4.06 32.35
C GLU A 642 -10.62 4.53 30.88
N ASN A 643 -10.18 5.76 30.63
CA ASN A 643 -10.00 6.33 29.28
C ASN A 643 -11.25 6.23 28.39
N GLU A 644 -12.44 6.48 28.98
CA GLU A 644 -13.74 6.43 28.32
C GLU A 644 -14.19 5.05 27.82
N PHE A 645 -13.45 3.97 28.17
CA PHE A 645 -13.89 2.60 27.90
C PHE A 645 -15.03 2.16 28.83
N ALA A 646 -15.63 1.07 28.49
CA ALA A 646 -16.55 0.31 29.34
C ALA A 646 -15.95 -1.06 29.63
N LYS A 647 -16.13 -1.52 30.85
CA LYS A 647 -15.72 -2.83 31.33
C LYS A 647 -16.81 -3.86 31.09
N TYR A 648 -16.39 -4.99 30.56
CA TYR A 648 -17.25 -6.16 30.32
C TYR A 648 -16.67 -7.38 31.02
N ALA A 649 -17.55 -8.25 31.51
CA ALA A 649 -17.16 -9.57 31.94
C ALA A 649 -17.40 -10.59 30.83
N ILE A 650 -16.56 -11.61 30.76
CA ILE A 650 -16.73 -12.73 29.83
C ILE A 650 -16.66 -14.06 30.60
N ASP A 651 -17.68 -14.91 30.40
CA ASP A 651 -17.72 -16.26 30.97
C ASP A 651 -16.99 -17.24 30.04
N ILE A 652 -15.81 -17.67 30.47
CA ILE A 652 -14.99 -18.70 29.82
C ILE A 652 -14.88 -19.97 30.67
N THR A 653 -15.83 -20.17 31.60
CA THR A 653 -15.86 -21.35 32.50
C THR A 653 -16.55 -22.54 31.85
N LYS A 654 -16.15 -23.76 32.26
CA LYS A 654 -16.93 -24.99 32.13
C LYS A 654 -17.67 -25.19 33.44
N LYS A 655 -19.01 -25.17 33.40
CA LYS A 655 -19.79 -25.55 34.58
C LYS A 655 -19.51 -27.01 34.89
N ASN A 656 -19.18 -27.34 36.15
CA ASN A 656 -19.12 -28.70 36.61
C ASN A 656 -20.53 -29.29 36.54
N ASP A 657 -20.72 -30.34 35.76
CA ASP A 657 -21.99 -31.07 35.66
C ASP A 657 -22.31 -31.85 36.94
N ASP A 658 -21.52 -31.69 38.02
CA ASP A 658 -21.66 -32.47 39.29
C ASP A 658 -22.67 -31.90 40.28
N ASP A 659 -23.37 -30.79 40.01
CA ASP A 659 -24.42 -30.24 40.87
C ASP A 659 -25.84 -30.64 40.47
N LYS A 660 -26.04 -31.82 39.90
CA LYS A 660 -27.37 -32.44 39.73
C LYS A 660 -27.42 -33.80 40.42
N GLU A 661 -27.39 -33.82 41.75
CA GLU A 661 -27.99 -34.91 42.51
C GLU A 661 -28.16 -34.50 43.97
N THR A 662 -29.28 -33.84 44.29
CA THR A 662 -30.03 -34.04 45.57
C THR A 662 -31.43 -33.48 45.41
N GLY A 663 -32.32 -34.33 44.95
CA GLY A 663 -33.74 -34.06 44.91
C GLY A 663 -34.43 -35.36 44.57
N GLY A 664 -34.61 -36.26 45.62
CA GLY A 664 -35.15 -37.56 45.40
C GLY A 664 -36.58 -37.55 44.88
N GLU A 665 -36.88 -38.36 43.90
CA GLU A 665 -38.13 -39.10 43.77
C GLU A 665 -37.81 -40.45 43.13
N ASN A 666 -38.31 -41.48 43.81
CA ASN A 666 -38.11 -42.91 43.67
C ASN A 666 -38.70 -43.39 42.34
N PRO A 667 -38.01 -44.25 41.57
CA PRO A 667 -38.62 -44.80 40.33
C PRO A 667 -39.40 -46.05 40.66
N THR A 668 -40.65 -46.04 40.20
CA THR A 668 -41.44 -47.23 40.11
C THR A 668 -40.94 -48.10 38.98
N THR A 669 -40.68 -49.36 39.32
CA THR A 669 -40.19 -50.44 38.45
C THR A 669 -41.16 -50.73 37.31
N PRO A 670 -40.62 -51.11 36.09
CA PRO A 670 -41.45 -51.63 35.03
C PRO A 670 -41.65 -53.15 35.16
N PRO A 671 -42.78 -53.71 34.66
CA PRO A 671 -43.03 -55.12 34.76
C PRO A 671 -42.28 -55.91 33.67
N THR A 672 -41.70 -57.03 34.13
CA THR A 672 -41.12 -58.10 33.35
C THR A 672 -42.20 -58.82 32.54
N GLY A 673 -41.90 -59.06 31.24
CA GLY A 673 -42.67 -60.00 30.42
C GLY A 673 -41.74 -60.58 29.35
N GLU A 674 -41.49 -61.89 29.60
CA GLU A 674 -40.74 -62.78 28.67
C GLU A 674 -41.56 -63.11 27.42
N GLY A 675 -40.87 -63.34 26.33
CA GLY A 675 -41.49 -63.93 25.15
C GLY A 675 -40.61 -64.01 23.90
N ASN A 676 -39.91 -64.94 23.76
CA ASN A 676 -39.02 -65.66 22.86
C ASN A 676 -39.37 -65.66 21.35
N ASN A 677 -38.34 -65.80 20.56
CA ASN A 677 -38.17 -66.40 19.20
C ASN A 677 -38.29 -65.58 17.93
N GLY A 678 -37.17 -65.48 17.29
CA GLY A 678 -36.82 -66.15 16.04
C GLY A 678 -37.17 -65.43 14.73
N GLY A 679 -36.15 -65.15 13.95
CA GLY A 679 -36.31 -65.06 12.50
C GLY A 679 -35.75 -63.85 11.79
N ASN A 680 -34.53 -63.96 11.40
CA ASN A 680 -34.03 -63.35 10.16
C ASN A 680 -34.56 -64.29 9.00
N PRO A 681 -34.70 -63.86 7.75
CA PRO A 681 -33.94 -62.94 6.91
C PRO A 681 -34.70 -62.35 5.69
N THR A 682 -33.92 -61.72 4.89
CA THR A 682 -33.92 -61.60 3.39
C THR A 682 -34.73 -60.53 2.70
N THR A 683 -33.93 -59.73 1.98
CA THR A 683 -33.98 -59.15 0.61
C THR A 683 -35.29 -58.61 0.03
N PRO A 684 -35.12 -57.51 -0.80
CA PRO A 684 -36.24 -56.80 -1.38
C PRO A 684 -36.77 -57.46 -2.66
N PRO A 685 -38.00 -57.23 -3.02
CA PRO A 685 -38.47 -57.59 -4.32
C PRO A 685 -38.37 -56.45 -5.33
N THR A 686 -37.76 -56.79 -6.45
CA THR A 686 -37.90 -56.11 -7.73
C THR A 686 -39.35 -56.33 -8.26
N GLY A 687 -39.89 -55.31 -8.87
CA GLY A 687 -41.14 -55.42 -9.61
C GLY A 687 -41.28 -54.25 -10.59
N GLU A 688 -41.10 -54.53 -11.84
CA GLU A 688 -41.39 -53.72 -13.02
C GLU A 688 -42.90 -53.43 -13.18
N GLY A 689 -43.20 -52.27 -13.84
CA GLY A 689 -44.59 -52.04 -14.29
C GLY A 689 -44.79 -50.62 -14.87
N ASN A 690 -44.38 -50.46 -15.98
CA ASN A 690 -44.66 -49.72 -17.23
C ASN A 690 -45.94 -48.83 -17.28
N ASN A 691 -45.79 -47.73 -18.04
CA ASN A 691 -46.67 -46.87 -18.86
C ASN A 691 -46.97 -45.52 -18.31
N GLY A 692 -46.40 -44.55 -18.94
CA GLY A 692 -46.91 -43.87 -20.18
C GLY A 692 -47.37 -42.48 -19.88
N GLY A 693 -46.79 -41.53 -20.54
CA GLY A 693 -47.45 -40.23 -20.75
C GLY A 693 -46.60 -38.98 -20.54
N ASN A 694 -45.79 -38.70 -21.53
CA ASN A 694 -45.43 -37.29 -21.86
C ASN A 694 -46.63 -36.68 -22.56
N PRO A 695 -46.99 -35.43 -22.34
CA PRO A 695 -46.72 -34.46 -23.39
C PRO A 695 -46.46 -33.01 -22.97
N THR A 696 -45.55 -32.39 -23.70
CA THR A 696 -45.67 -31.26 -24.61
C THR A 696 -45.95 -29.86 -24.05
N THR A 697 -44.95 -29.07 -24.33
CA THR A 697 -44.88 -27.66 -24.80
C THR A 697 -46.03 -26.69 -24.48
N PRO A 698 -45.66 -25.45 -24.24
CA PRO A 698 -46.61 -24.34 -24.04
C PRO A 698 -47.18 -23.82 -25.34
N PRO A 699 -48.40 -23.31 -25.39
CA PRO A 699 -48.94 -22.70 -26.57
C PRO A 699 -48.56 -21.24 -26.68
N THR A 700 -48.06 -20.87 -27.85
CA THR A 700 -48.07 -19.53 -28.42
C THR A 700 -49.49 -19.12 -28.75
N GLY A 701 -49.89 -17.94 -28.43
CA GLY A 701 -51.17 -17.35 -28.87
C GLY A 701 -51.07 -15.84 -28.87
N GLU A 702 -50.97 -15.31 -30.10
CA GLU A 702 -51.15 -13.88 -30.40
C GLU A 702 -52.63 -13.46 -30.18
N GLY A 703 -52.80 -12.21 -29.77
CA GLY A 703 -54.16 -11.61 -29.71
C GLY A 703 -54.13 -10.14 -29.34
N ASN A 704 -54.10 -9.37 -30.36
CA ASN A 704 -54.15 -7.91 -30.52
C ASN A 704 -55.38 -7.25 -29.85
N ASN A 705 -55.23 -6.04 -29.27
CA ASN A 705 -55.91 -4.79 -29.48
C ASN A 705 -56.08 -3.90 -28.22
N GLY A 706 -55.51 -2.73 -28.30
CA GLY A 706 -56.24 -1.46 -28.29
C GLY A 706 -56.41 -0.79 -26.93
N GLY A 707 -55.77 0.36 -26.78
CA GLY A 707 -56.26 1.34 -25.85
C GLY A 707 -55.21 2.16 -25.07
N ASN A 708 -54.62 3.11 -25.76
CA ASN A 708 -54.12 4.35 -25.16
C ASN A 708 -55.29 5.34 -25.16
N PRO A 709 -55.36 6.44 -24.49
CA PRO A 709 -54.43 7.20 -23.66
C PRO A 709 -55.08 7.81 -22.41
N THR A 710 -54.32 8.53 -21.58
CA THR A 710 -54.63 9.95 -21.28
C THR A 710 -53.62 10.53 -20.30
N THR A 711 -53.09 11.65 -20.73
CA THR A 711 -52.29 12.66 -20.06
C THR A 711 -52.81 13.17 -18.71
N PRO A 712 -51.93 13.70 -17.87
CA PRO A 712 -52.31 14.33 -16.60
C PRO A 712 -52.86 15.75 -16.82
N PRO A 713 -53.72 16.25 -15.93
CA PRO A 713 -54.19 17.62 -16.02
C PRO A 713 -53.20 18.60 -15.38
N THR A 714 -52.90 19.62 -16.11
CA THR A 714 -52.37 20.90 -15.70
C THR A 714 -53.39 21.64 -14.86
N GLY A 715 -52.96 22.24 -13.75
CA GLY A 715 -53.73 23.19 -12.96
C GLY A 715 -52.82 24.27 -12.42
N GLU A 716 -52.89 25.44 -13.02
CA GLU A 716 -52.26 26.69 -12.58
C GLU A 716 -52.94 27.22 -11.32
N GLY A 717 -52.18 27.90 -10.48
CA GLY A 717 -52.72 28.65 -9.35
C GLY A 717 -51.64 29.51 -8.68
N ASN A 718 -51.59 30.70 -9.13
CA ASN A 718 -50.71 31.84 -8.89
C ASN A 718 -50.79 32.43 -7.46
N ASN A 719 -49.72 33.05 -7.06
CA ASN A 719 -49.41 34.23 -6.18
C ASN A 719 -48.57 33.88 -4.96
N GLY A 720 -47.43 34.40 -4.81
CA GLY A 720 -46.95 35.77 -4.83
C GLY A 720 -46.14 35.98 -3.54
N GLY A 721 -44.95 36.46 -3.63
CA GLY A 721 -44.24 36.99 -2.46
C GLY A 721 -42.74 36.62 -2.33
N ASN A 722 -41.95 37.28 -3.08
CA ASN A 722 -40.50 37.53 -2.84
C ASN A 722 -40.37 38.86 -2.10
N PRO A 723 -39.21 39.29 -1.69
CA PRO A 723 -38.08 38.75 -0.95
C PRO A 723 -37.71 39.65 0.25
N THR A 724 -36.75 39.30 1.07
CA THR A 724 -35.87 40.31 1.67
C THR A 724 -34.52 39.73 2.07
N THR A 725 -33.49 40.35 1.53
CA THR A 725 -32.07 40.31 1.85
C THR A 725 -31.75 40.70 3.30
N PRO A 726 -30.58 40.30 3.78
CA PRO A 726 -30.11 40.61 5.14
C PRO A 726 -29.59 42.04 5.26
N PRO A 727 -29.64 42.68 6.42
CA PRO A 727 -28.96 43.95 6.66
C PRO A 727 -27.54 43.69 7.16
N THR A 728 -26.60 44.31 6.48
CA THR A 728 -25.31 44.77 7.00
C THR A 728 -25.58 45.87 8.03
N ASP A 729 -24.86 45.87 9.12
CA ASP A 729 -24.45 47.16 9.74
C ASP A 729 -23.14 47.05 10.49
N GLU A 730 -22.30 48.03 10.17
CA GLU A 730 -21.05 48.41 10.78
C GLU A 730 -21.33 49.13 12.13
N GLY A 731 -20.31 49.14 13.00
CA GLY A 731 -20.32 50.14 14.06
C GLY A 731 -19.33 49.89 15.19
N ASN A 732 -18.12 50.17 14.94
CA ASN A 732 -17.19 51.03 15.67
C ASN A 732 -17.26 51.18 17.21
N ASN A 733 -16.15 50.95 17.82
CA ASN A 733 -15.31 51.88 18.60
C ASN A 733 -15.03 51.54 20.07
N ALA A 734 -13.73 51.43 20.29
CA ALA A 734 -12.89 52.06 21.30
C ALA A 734 -13.00 51.71 22.78
N GLY A 735 -11.85 51.41 23.30
CA GLY A 735 -11.46 52.01 24.57
C GLY A 735 -10.65 51.12 25.51
N SER A 736 -9.36 51.23 25.39
CA SER A 736 -8.35 51.49 26.42
C SER A 736 -8.42 50.75 27.78
N GLY A 737 -7.26 50.18 28.13
CA GLY A 737 -6.69 50.52 29.41
C GLY A 737 -5.82 49.43 30.05
N GLN A 738 -4.54 49.60 29.90
CA GLN A 738 -3.41 49.23 30.72
C GLN A 738 -3.77 48.81 32.18
N THR A 739 -3.09 47.85 32.77
CA THR A 739 -1.85 48.04 33.54
C THR A 739 -1.27 46.75 34.04
N ALA A 740 0.05 46.69 33.99
CA ALA A 740 0.92 45.69 34.59
C ALA A 740 0.89 45.71 36.12
N THR A 741 1.26 44.61 36.76
CA THR A 741 2.27 44.61 37.84
C THR A 741 2.78 43.21 38.11
N ASP A 742 4.06 43.13 38.27
CA ASP A 742 4.94 42.08 38.79
C ASP A 742 4.49 41.47 40.13
N ASN A 743 4.79 40.18 40.38
CA ASN A 743 5.85 39.80 41.35
C ASN A 743 6.08 38.27 41.42
N GLN A 744 7.28 37.94 41.12
CA GLN A 744 8.30 37.06 41.78
C GLN A 744 7.86 35.94 42.72
N ASN A 745 8.45 34.80 42.37
CA ASN A 745 9.26 33.89 43.21
C ASN A 745 8.58 32.79 44.01
N SER A 746 8.81 31.57 43.57
CA SER A 746 9.66 30.62 44.36
C SER A 746 9.87 29.33 43.58
N LYS A 747 11.13 28.91 43.58
CA LYS A 747 11.66 27.66 43.07
C LYS A 747 11.11 26.48 43.86
N GLU A 748 10.62 25.46 43.17
CA GLU A 748 10.85 24.08 43.60
C GLU A 748 11.14 23.19 42.40
N THR A 749 12.32 22.64 42.39
CA THR A 749 12.87 21.73 41.43
C THR A 749 12.30 20.33 41.70
N THR A 750 11.42 19.84 40.85
CA THR A 750 11.12 18.40 40.80
C THR A 750 11.45 17.94 39.40
N THR A 751 12.52 17.17 39.30
CA THR A 751 12.93 16.42 38.13
C THR A 751 11.89 15.36 37.82
N VAL A 752 11.09 15.59 36.78
CA VAL A 752 10.28 14.55 36.16
C VAL A 752 11.00 14.10 34.90
N SER A 753 11.48 12.88 34.94
CA SER A 753 12.01 12.20 33.76
C SER A 753 10.89 12.05 32.72
N GLU A 754 10.99 12.79 31.62
CA GLU A 754 10.16 12.57 30.45
C GLU A 754 10.61 11.26 29.76
N ASN A 755 9.83 10.20 29.95
CA ASN A 755 9.81 9.07 29.04
C ASN A 755 9.07 9.51 27.78
N LYS A 756 9.81 9.86 26.74
CA LYS A 756 9.29 9.94 25.37
C LYS A 756 9.06 8.52 24.86
N GLU A 757 7.86 8.00 25.00
CA GLU A 757 7.39 6.89 24.18
C GLU A 757 7.03 7.44 22.79
N GLU A 758 7.89 7.16 21.82
CA GLU A 758 7.57 7.32 20.40
C GLU A 758 6.44 6.33 20.05
N ARG A 759 5.35 6.88 19.54
CA ARG A 759 4.26 6.10 18.93
C ARG A 759 4.73 5.63 17.56
N ASP A 760 5.29 4.42 17.48
CA ASP A 760 5.53 3.76 16.21
C ASP A 760 4.20 3.29 15.61
N LEU A 761 3.77 3.98 14.55
CA LEU A 761 2.84 3.41 13.59
C LEU A 761 3.58 2.33 12.79
N PRO A 762 2.93 1.22 12.39
CA PRO A 762 3.59 0.21 11.59
C PRO A 762 4.08 0.83 10.28
N LYS A 763 5.39 0.90 10.12
CA LYS A 763 6.01 1.29 8.86
C LYS A 763 5.81 0.14 7.88
N THR A 764 5.03 0.37 6.84
CA THR A 764 4.97 -0.50 5.67
C THR A 764 6.26 -0.28 4.87
N GLY A 765 7.22 -1.15 5.04
CA GLY A 765 8.49 -1.07 4.32
C GLY A 765 9.66 -1.45 5.21
N THR A 766 10.23 -2.60 4.99
CA THR A 766 11.45 -3.07 5.63
C THR A 766 12.62 -2.19 5.25
N SER A 767 13.19 -1.47 6.23
CA SER A 767 14.53 -0.88 6.05
C SER A 767 15.58 -1.99 6.08
N VAL A 768 16.20 -2.25 4.95
CA VAL A 768 17.38 -3.15 4.79
C VAL A 768 18.65 -2.57 5.42
N ALA A 769 18.55 -1.66 6.40
CA ALA A 769 19.71 -0.95 6.96
C ALA A 769 20.40 -1.64 8.16
N SER A 770 19.91 -2.79 8.67
CA SER A 770 20.49 -3.40 9.87
C SER A 770 21.38 -4.63 9.66
N THR A 771 21.59 -5.10 8.42
CA THR A 771 22.42 -6.29 8.14
C THR A 771 23.86 -5.99 7.77
N ILE A 772 24.24 -4.74 7.49
CA ILE A 772 25.63 -4.37 7.13
C ILE A 772 26.52 -4.24 8.38
N GLY A 773 25.99 -3.96 9.57
CA GLY A 773 26.77 -3.84 10.80
C GLY A 773 27.34 -5.16 11.34
N ALA A 774 26.66 -6.27 11.16
CA ALA A 774 27.09 -7.58 11.66
C ALA A 774 28.08 -8.28 10.72
N GLY A 775 28.02 -8.08 9.41
CA GLY A 775 28.93 -8.66 8.43
C GLY A 775 30.37 -8.12 8.52
N LEU A 776 30.53 -6.83 8.78
CA LEU A 776 31.84 -6.20 8.91
C LEU A 776 32.59 -6.61 10.20
N ALA A 777 31.88 -6.95 11.27
CA ALA A 777 32.49 -7.44 12.50
C ALA A 777 33.09 -8.85 12.35
N PHE A 778 32.49 -9.71 11.52
CA PHE A 778 33.00 -11.06 11.26
C PHE A 778 34.17 -11.07 10.27
N VAL A 779 34.20 -10.17 9.30
CA VAL A 779 35.36 -10.04 8.38
C VAL A 779 36.57 -9.45 9.10
N GLY A 780 36.39 -8.49 10.01
CA GLY A 780 37.45 -7.94 10.86
C GLY A 780 38.07 -8.97 11.81
N ALA A 781 37.25 -9.82 12.42
CA ALA A 781 37.73 -10.89 13.32
C ALA A 781 38.43 -12.03 12.54
N GLY A 782 37.97 -12.35 11.32
CA GLY A 782 38.59 -13.35 10.45
C GLY A 782 39.98 -12.93 9.97
N LEU A 783 40.16 -11.66 9.61
CA LEU A 783 41.48 -11.11 9.20
C LEU A 783 42.46 -11.02 10.36
N LEU A 784 42.04 -10.70 11.58
CA LEU A 784 42.90 -10.67 12.78
C LEU A 784 43.37 -12.08 13.18
N LEU A 785 42.57 -13.12 12.96
CA LEU A 785 42.96 -14.52 13.20
C LEU A 785 43.96 -15.03 12.14
N LEU A 786 43.85 -14.60 10.90
CA LEU A 786 44.78 -14.94 9.83
C LEU A 786 46.15 -14.26 10.00
N PHE A 787 46.19 -13.02 10.50
CA PHE A 787 47.45 -12.33 10.82
C PHE A 787 48.17 -12.90 12.06
N ARG A 788 47.41 -13.39 13.05
CA ARG A 788 48.04 -14.09 14.20
C ARG A 788 48.60 -15.47 13.87
N ARG A 789 48.03 -16.20 12.91
CA ARG A 789 48.54 -17.48 12.46
C ARG A 789 49.81 -17.36 11.60
N LYS A 790 50.04 -16.24 10.91
CA LYS A 790 51.28 -15.99 10.13
C LYS A 790 52.48 -15.54 10.98
N LYS A 791 52.26 -15.12 12.24
CA LYS A 791 53.33 -14.73 13.18
C LYS A 791 53.79 -15.86 14.09
N ALA A 792 53.12 -17.03 14.08
CA ALA A 792 53.51 -18.21 14.86
C ALA A 792 54.31 -19.26 14.06
N ASN A 793 54.54 -19.02 12.74
CA ASN A 793 55.35 -19.90 11.88
C ASN A 793 56.48 -19.13 11.17
N ARG A 794 57.19 -18.25 11.94
CA ARG A 794 58.55 -17.78 11.61
C ARG A 794 59.40 -17.79 12.87
#